data_76841b09cc6b54ed4068ee890feb56c7
#
_entry.id   76841b09cc6b54ed4068ee890feb56c7
#
_cell.length_a   1.000
_cell.length_b   1.000
_cell.length_c   1.000
_cell.angle_alpha   90.00
_cell.angle_beta   90.00
_cell.angle_gamma   90.00
#
_symmetry.space_group_name_H-M   'P 1'
#
loop_
_entity.id
_entity.type
_entity.pdbx_description
1 polymer ?
#
loop_
_entity_poly.entity_id
_entity_poly.type
_entity_poly.pdbx_seq_one_letter_code
_entity_poly.pdbx_strand_id
1 'polypeptide(L)'
;MKVLSCLLATLLALVPGLLRAQAPATAQTAYPFRNPQLPAEQRIDNILSLLTLEEKVSCLGTNPSIPRLGIVGTGHSEGLHGLALGGPAHWNRRHEVPTTQFPQGYGLGETWDPDLLRQVGRVEGYEARYALQNPKYATGSLVIRAPNADLGRDPRWGRTEECYGEDPFLTGTLAVGLIKGLQGDDPTYWQTAALMKHFLANSNEVGRERTSSNFDERLFHEYYAVPFRMGVTLGGSRAYMASYNAWNGTPMMVNPVLRDVTVDKWGQNGIICTDGGALKLLVREHHYYPDSAWAAAQAVKMGINQFLDDYKIPITNALKAKLLTELDIDRVIRGDFRVMLKLGLLDPPGANKYAAIKDGPEPWLTDQHKAVARLVTQKSIVLLKNEGSFLPLDKSKLKTIAVIGPRADQVLLDWYSGTPPYVVSALAGIKAKVGDSVKITYEETNQDNRAVNAAQAADVAIVVVGNHPTCNAGWANCPDASEGKEAVDRKSLTLSDEALIKQVRRANPRTIVVLVSSFPYAITWTQQNVPAIVHLAQNSQELGNALADVLFGDYNPGGRLTQTWVRALSDLPPMLDYDIRNGRTYQYFRGEPLYPFGFGLSYTTFRYSNFRLGGPKFNKAGELLVSVDVQNTGDRTGDEVVQLYISHQHSVVVRPQQELKGFQRVTLKAQEKRTVQLTLRAADLRYWDEGRQQFILEKDDLNVLVGPSSREVKFQQVVRL
;
A
#
# COMPACT_ATOMS: atom_id res chain seq x y z
N MET A 1 43.12 -68.52 -21.25
CA MET A 1 43.16 -69.05 -19.87
C MET A 1 42.55 -68.00 -18.94
N LYS A 2 41.52 -68.48 -18.19
CA LYS A 2 40.88 -67.88 -17.05
C LYS A 2 40.08 -66.55 -17.18
N VAL A 3 38.82 -66.74 -17.33
CA VAL A 3 37.63 -66.04 -16.98
C VAL A 3 37.65 -65.54 -15.50
N LEU A 4 37.29 -64.26 -15.27
CA LEU A 4 36.71 -63.89 -13.96
C LEU A 4 35.58 -62.90 -14.17
N SER A 5 34.39 -63.34 -13.87
CA SER A 5 33.11 -62.61 -13.84
C SER A 5 33.09 -61.64 -12.66
N CYS A 6 32.71 -60.40 -12.87
CA CYS A 6 32.25 -59.48 -11.80
C CYS A 6 30.76 -59.23 -11.97
N LEU A 7 29.99 -59.70 -10.99
CA LEU A 7 28.59 -59.36 -10.80
C LEU A 7 28.47 -57.88 -10.40
N LEU A 8 27.69 -57.11 -11.16
CA LEU A 8 27.20 -55.81 -10.75
C LEU A 8 25.86 -55.98 -10.04
N ALA A 9 25.83 -55.74 -8.72
CA ALA A 9 24.60 -55.66 -7.95
C ALA A 9 23.99 -54.27 -8.10
N THR A 10 22.87 -54.19 -8.77
CA THR A 10 22.03 -52.98 -8.87
C THR A 10 21.24 -52.80 -7.58
N LEU A 11 21.63 -51.81 -6.77
CA LEU A 11 20.80 -51.33 -5.66
C LEU A 11 19.67 -50.49 -6.23
N LEU A 12 18.43 -50.96 -6.23
CA LEU A 12 17.24 -50.15 -6.39
C LEU A 12 17.02 -49.36 -5.08
N ALA A 13 17.25 -48.08 -5.09
CA ALA A 13 16.83 -47.20 -4.04
C ALA A 13 15.30 -46.96 -4.18
N LEU A 14 14.53 -47.57 -3.32
CA LEU A 14 13.11 -47.22 -3.12
C LEU A 14 13.02 -45.81 -2.53
N VAL A 15 12.60 -44.86 -3.34
CA VAL A 15 12.12 -43.56 -2.87
C VAL A 15 10.69 -43.78 -2.37
N PRO A 16 10.37 -43.50 -1.09
CA PRO A 16 8.98 -43.55 -0.65
C PRO A 16 8.26 -42.35 -1.28
N GLY A 17 7.51 -42.60 -2.36
CA GLY A 17 6.53 -41.65 -2.87
C GLY A 17 5.48 -41.41 -1.77
N LEU A 18 5.45 -40.20 -1.22
CA LEU A 18 4.33 -39.71 -0.42
C LEU A 18 3.08 -39.71 -1.31
N LEU A 19 2.36 -40.81 -1.34
CA LEU A 19 0.98 -40.86 -1.79
C LEU A 19 0.18 -39.91 -0.89
N ARG A 20 -0.13 -38.72 -1.40
CA ARG A 20 -1.23 -37.91 -0.88
C ARG A 20 -2.49 -38.76 -1.04
N ALA A 21 -2.97 -39.38 0.03
CA ALA A 21 -4.27 -40.00 0.06
C ALA A 21 -5.31 -38.89 -0.25
N GLN A 22 -5.82 -38.86 -1.46
CA GLN A 22 -7.08 -38.19 -1.75
C GLN A 22 -8.16 -38.90 -0.98
N ALA A 23 -8.78 -38.25 0.00
CA ALA A 23 -9.97 -38.78 0.65
C ALA A 23 -11.03 -39.07 -0.43
N PRO A 24 -11.74 -40.21 -0.41
CA PRO A 24 -12.71 -40.53 -1.43
C PRO A 24 -13.81 -39.48 -1.45
N ALA A 25 -14.23 -39.08 -2.65
CA ALA A 25 -15.21 -38.00 -2.90
C ALA A 25 -16.55 -38.17 -2.15
N THR A 26 -16.87 -39.36 -1.70
CA THR A 26 -18.06 -39.71 -0.90
C THR A 26 -17.98 -39.29 0.58
N ALA A 27 -16.79 -39.07 1.14
CA ALA A 27 -16.63 -38.63 2.52
C ALA A 27 -16.82 -37.10 2.70
N GLN A 28 -16.70 -36.31 1.61
CA GLN A 28 -16.78 -34.85 1.67
C GLN A 28 -18.19 -34.29 1.97
N THR A 29 -19.25 -35.07 1.73
CA THR A 29 -20.64 -34.63 2.00
C THR A 29 -21.16 -35.05 3.38
N ALA A 30 -20.37 -35.83 4.15
CA ALA A 30 -20.80 -36.40 5.45
C ALA A 30 -20.93 -35.37 6.57
N TYR A 31 -20.26 -34.21 6.47
CA TYR A 31 -20.26 -33.22 7.54
C TYR A 31 -21.19 -32.04 7.23
N PRO A 32 -22.04 -31.58 8.18
CA PRO A 32 -22.91 -30.42 8.01
C PRO A 32 -22.15 -29.13 7.58
N PHE A 33 -20.91 -28.96 8.02
CA PHE A 33 -20.13 -27.77 7.64
C PHE A 33 -19.80 -27.71 6.14
N ARG A 34 -19.92 -28.80 5.39
CA ARG A 34 -19.73 -28.87 3.93
C ARG A 34 -20.97 -28.47 3.13
N ASN A 35 -22.11 -28.28 3.81
CA ASN A 35 -23.36 -27.90 3.12
C ASN A 35 -23.45 -26.37 2.98
N PRO A 36 -23.31 -25.81 1.76
CA PRO A 36 -23.36 -24.36 1.54
C PRO A 36 -24.75 -23.74 1.76
N GLN A 37 -25.81 -24.56 1.91
CA GLN A 37 -27.16 -24.09 2.21
C GLN A 37 -27.37 -23.75 3.68
N LEU A 38 -26.49 -24.24 4.57
CA LEU A 38 -26.57 -23.92 5.99
C LEU A 38 -25.97 -22.53 6.27
N PRO A 39 -26.52 -21.80 7.26
CA PRO A 39 -25.94 -20.56 7.74
C PRO A 39 -24.47 -20.72 8.17
N ALA A 40 -23.63 -19.74 7.88
CA ALA A 40 -22.20 -19.78 8.17
C ALA A 40 -21.88 -20.13 9.63
N GLU A 41 -22.59 -19.54 10.60
CA GLU A 41 -22.36 -19.79 12.02
C GLU A 41 -22.70 -21.25 12.41
N GLN A 42 -23.76 -21.84 11.85
CA GLN A 42 -24.09 -23.25 12.08
C GLN A 42 -23.01 -24.20 11.53
N ARG A 43 -22.44 -23.85 10.39
CA ARG A 43 -21.32 -24.57 9.80
C ARG A 43 -20.08 -24.50 10.70
N ILE A 44 -19.78 -23.31 11.24
CA ILE A 44 -18.67 -23.08 12.15
C ILE A 44 -18.91 -23.84 13.48
N ASP A 45 -20.11 -23.79 14.04
CA ASP A 45 -20.45 -24.56 15.27
C ASP A 45 -20.20 -26.05 15.06
N ASN A 46 -20.56 -26.60 13.90
CA ASN A 46 -20.29 -27.99 13.58
C ASN A 46 -18.76 -28.25 13.48
N ILE A 47 -17.96 -27.35 12.86
CA ILE A 47 -16.51 -27.53 12.85
C ILE A 47 -15.96 -27.57 14.28
N LEU A 48 -16.28 -26.57 15.10
CA LEU A 48 -15.78 -26.44 16.48
C LEU A 48 -16.13 -27.64 17.34
N SER A 49 -17.34 -28.23 17.17
CA SER A 49 -17.77 -29.43 17.90
C SER A 49 -16.99 -30.70 17.53
N LEU A 50 -16.32 -30.70 16.38
CA LEU A 50 -15.53 -31.82 15.89
C LEU A 50 -14.03 -31.67 16.21
N LEU A 51 -13.56 -30.50 16.60
CA LEU A 51 -12.15 -30.25 16.87
C LEU A 51 -11.72 -30.75 18.25
N THR A 52 -10.53 -31.32 18.32
CA THR A 52 -9.85 -31.54 19.59
C THR A 52 -9.22 -30.22 20.08
N LEU A 53 -8.91 -30.12 21.37
CA LEU A 53 -8.25 -28.94 21.93
C LEU A 53 -6.90 -28.65 21.23
N GLU A 54 -6.14 -29.69 20.87
CA GLU A 54 -4.88 -29.52 20.14
C GLU A 54 -5.10 -28.96 18.74
N GLU A 55 -6.14 -29.42 18.03
CA GLU A 55 -6.52 -28.86 16.73
C GLU A 55 -6.97 -27.40 16.84
N LYS A 56 -7.75 -27.06 17.88
CA LYS A 56 -8.15 -25.66 18.18
C LYS A 56 -6.94 -24.77 18.44
N VAL A 57 -5.98 -25.21 19.25
CA VAL A 57 -4.71 -24.52 19.45
C VAL A 57 -3.96 -24.37 18.13
N SER A 58 -3.93 -25.41 17.29
CA SER A 58 -3.24 -25.33 15.99
C SER A 58 -3.89 -24.36 15.02
N CYS A 59 -5.20 -24.11 15.13
CA CYS A 59 -5.93 -23.12 14.34
C CYS A 59 -5.55 -21.66 14.67
N LEU A 60 -4.87 -21.40 15.78
CA LEU A 60 -4.33 -20.06 16.08
C LEU A 60 -3.08 -19.69 15.24
N GLY A 61 -2.60 -20.55 14.36
CA GLY A 61 -1.57 -20.23 13.39
C GLY A 61 -2.15 -19.64 12.11
N THR A 62 -1.28 -19.10 11.28
CA THR A 62 -1.67 -18.44 10.01
C THR A 62 -2.19 -19.37 8.93
N ASN A 63 -2.16 -20.69 9.16
CA ASN A 63 -2.68 -21.70 8.23
C ASN A 63 -3.52 -22.74 8.98
N PRO A 64 -4.77 -22.42 9.34
CA PRO A 64 -5.67 -23.30 10.09
C PRO A 64 -6.12 -24.50 9.23
N SER A 65 -5.37 -25.59 9.28
CA SER A 65 -5.64 -26.83 8.54
C SER A 65 -5.98 -27.96 9.50
N ILE A 66 -7.01 -28.74 9.15
CA ILE A 66 -7.46 -29.91 9.92
C ILE A 66 -7.58 -31.11 8.95
N PRO A 67 -6.46 -31.80 8.65
CA PRO A 67 -6.42 -32.86 7.64
C PRO A 67 -7.43 -33.97 7.88
N ARG A 68 -7.68 -34.35 9.14
CA ARG A 68 -8.63 -35.37 9.54
C ARG A 68 -10.06 -35.08 9.07
N LEU A 69 -10.44 -33.81 9.00
CA LEU A 69 -11.74 -33.35 8.50
C LEU A 69 -11.70 -32.94 7.03
N GLY A 70 -10.56 -33.10 6.36
CA GLY A 70 -10.34 -32.65 4.99
C GLY A 70 -10.37 -31.13 4.86
N ILE A 71 -10.15 -30.38 5.95
CA ILE A 71 -10.06 -28.93 5.92
C ILE A 71 -8.62 -28.55 5.57
N VAL A 72 -8.48 -27.89 4.43
CA VAL A 72 -7.19 -27.31 3.98
C VAL A 72 -7.27 -25.81 4.18
N GLY A 73 -6.43 -25.29 5.06
CA GLY A 73 -6.31 -23.86 5.31
C GLY A 73 -5.53 -23.14 4.21
N THR A 74 -5.43 -21.86 4.36
CA THR A 74 -4.58 -21.00 3.54
C THR A 74 -3.74 -20.11 4.43
N GLY A 75 -2.46 -19.98 4.10
CA GLY A 75 -1.58 -19.05 4.82
C GLY A 75 -1.70 -17.61 4.28
N HIS A 76 -0.67 -16.83 4.53
CA HIS A 76 -0.56 -15.45 4.07
C HIS A 76 0.46 -15.30 2.94
N SER A 77 0.23 -14.35 2.03
CA SER A 77 1.18 -13.85 1.04
C SER A 77 1.26 -12.33 1.13
N GLU A 78 2.43 -11.76 0.87
CA GLU A 78 2.57 -10.31 0.72
C GLU A 78 1.99 -9.86 -0.63
N GLY A 79 1.49 -8.62 -0.71
CA GLY A 79 0.87 -8.09 -1.92
C GLY A 79 0.60 -6.58 -1.82
N LEU A 80 1.62 -5.78 -1.44
CA LEU A 80 1.46 -4.33 -1.29
C LEU A 80 1.33 -3.60 -2.63
N HIS A 81 2.02 -4.10 -3.65
CA HIS A 81 2.10 -3.49 -4.99
C HIS A 81 2.42 -4.55 -6.05
N GLY A 82 1.75 -5.65 -5.98
CA GLY A 82 1.92 -6.88 -6.73
C GLY A 82 2.16 -8.05 -5.77
N LEU A 83 1.67 -9.22 -6.13
CA LEU A 83 1.79 -10.41 -5.29
C LEU A 83 3.26 -10.81 -5.13
N ALA A 84 3.75 -10.99 -3.90
CA ALA A 84 5.13 -11.37 -3.63
C ALA A 84 5.26 -12.88 -3.40
N LEU A 85 5.57 -13.61 -4.46
CA LEU A 85 5.90 -15.04 -4.45
C LEU A 85 7.38 -15.33 -4.69
N GLY A 86 8.22 -14.32 -4.59
CA GLY A 86 9.66 -14.28 -4.76
C GLY A 86 10.15 -12.91 -4.32
N GLY A 87 11.30 -12.46 -4.87
CA GLY A 87 11.83 -11.12 -4.65
C GLY A 87 12.86 -11.04 -3.51
N PRO A 88 13.31 -9.83 -3.11
CA PRO A 88 14.48 -9.62 -2.27
C PRO A 88 14.44 -10.30 -0.90
N ALA A 89 13.28 -10.39 -0.27
CA ALA A 89 13.15 -10.99 1.04
C ALA A 89 13.05 -12.52 1.03
N HIS A 90 12.66 -13.11 -0.07
CA HIS A 90 12.43 -14.56 -0.29
C HIS A 90 11.58 -15.28 0.76
N TRP A 91 11.29 -14.71 1.90
CA TRP A 91 10.49 -15.20 3.03
C TRP A 91 10.39 -16.75 3.12
N ASN A 92 11.55 -17.47 3.02
CA ASN A 92 11.69 -18.93 3.04
C ASN A 92 11.02 -19.69 1.87
N ARG A 93 10.77 -19.08 0.73
CA ARG A 93 10.20 -19.75 -0.44
C ARG A 93 11.28 -20.46 -1.26
N ARG A 94 11.03 -21.74 -1.57
CA ARG A 94 11.99 -22.58 -2.35
C ARG A 94 11.91 -22.34 -3.86
N HIS A 95 10.79 -21.83 -4.36
CA HIS A 95 10.55 -21.60 -5.78
C HIS A 95 9.94 -20.24 -5.98
N GLU A 96 10.59 -19.42 -6.77
CA GLU A 96 10.09 -18.14 -7.21
C GLU A 96 9.04 -18.34 -8.30
N VAL A 97 7.93 -17.63 -8.17
CA VAL A 97 6.91 -17.52 -9.22
C VAL A 97 6.84 -16.06 -9.61
N PRO A 98 7.03 -15.76 -10.91
CA PRO A 98 6.85 -14.38 -11.38
C PRO A 98 5.44 -13.88 -11.12
N THR A 99 5.32 -12.58 -10.88
CA THR A 99 4.04 -11.90 -10.66
C THR A 99 4.10 -10.48 -11.20
N THR A 100 2.96 -9.93 -11.58
CA THR A 100 2.89 -8.55 -12.05
C THR A 100 3.27 -7.59 -10.93
N GLN A 101 4.25 -6.69 -11.19
CA GLN A 101 4.72 -5.71 -10.22
C GLN A 101 4.35 -4.29 -10.64
N PHE A 102 3.81 -3.56 -9.68
CA PHE A 102 3.34 -2.17 -9.80
C PHE A 102 4.29 -1.21 -9.09
N PRO A 103 4.12 0.13 -9.21
CA PRO A 103 4.80 1.07 -8.34
C PRO A 103 4.51 0.78 -6.87
N GLN A 104 5.47 1.05 -6.00
CA GLN A 104 5.30 0.94 -4.54
C GLN A 104 4.04 1.65 -4.04
N GLY A 105 3.59 1.35 -2.81
CA GLY A 105 2.40 1.95 -2.21
C GLY A 105 2.36 3.48 -2.33
N TYR A 106 3.51 4.13 -2.16
CA TYR A 106 3.68 5.57 -2.36
C TYR A 106 3.22 6.01 -3.75
N GLY A 107 3.71 5.35 -4.82
CA GLY A 107 3.32 5.65 -6.20
C GLY A 107 1.87 5.23 -6.51
N LEU A 108 1.38 4.13 -5.92
CA LEU A 108 -0.04 3.79 -6.03
C LEU A 108 -0.93 4.90 -5.45
N GLY A 109 -0.51 5.50 -4.34
CA GLY A 109 -1.15 6.67 -3.74
C GLY A 109 -1.21 7.86 -4.70
N GLU A 110 -0.10 8.16 -5.39
CA GLU A 110 0.02 9.27 -6.33
C GLU A 110 -0.91 9.19 -7.54
N THR A 111 -1.52 8.04 -7.78
CA THR A 111 -2.56 7.90 -8.82
C THR A 111 -3.85 8.65 -8.48
N TRP A 112 -4.20 8.83 -7.21
CA TRP A 112 -5.49 9.37 -6.76
C TRP A 112 -6.68 8.74 -7.49
N ASP A 113 -6.62 7.43 -7.73
CA ASP A 113 -7.58 6.70 -8.55
C ASP A 113 -7.99 5.37 -7.87
N PRO A 114 -9.04 5.37 -7.04
CA PRO A 114 -9.48 4.17 -6.33
C PRO A 114 -10.00 3.06 -7.27
N ASP A 115 -10.50 3.41 -8.46
CA ASP A 115 -10.93 2.42 -9.44
C ASP A 115 -9.74 1.72 -10.09
N LEU A 116 -8.63 2.45 -10.26
CA LEU A 116 -7.36 1.86 -10.71
C LEU A 116 -6.78 0.92 -9.65
N LEU A 117 -6.81 1.31 -8.36
CA LEU A 117 -6.39 0.44 -7.24
C LEU A 117 -7.26 -0.84 -7.20
N ARG A 118 -8.55 -0.74 -7.51
CA ARG A 118 -9.41 -1.92 -7.65
C ARG A 118 -8.95 -2.83 -8.80
N GLN A 119 -8.45 -2.29 -9.91
CA GLN A 119 -7.87 -3.10 -10.99
C GLN A 119 -6.56 -3.78 -10.55
N VAL A 120 -5.68 -3.07 -9.82
CA VAL A 120 -4.48 -3.66 -9.21
C VAL A 120 -4.85 -4.86 -8.34
N GLY A 121 -5.77 -4.68 -7.40
CA GLY A 121 -6.23 -5.77 -6.53
C GLY A 121 -6.85 -6.96 -7.28
N ARG A 122 -7.54 -6.71 -8.39
CA ARG A 122 -8.05 -7.80 -9.25
C ARG A 122 -6.94 -8.62 -9.89
N VAL A 123 -5.88 -7.95 -10.37
CA VAL A 123 -4.70 -8.61 -10.94
C VAL A 123 -4.03 -9.47 -9.86
N GLU A 124 -3.73 -8.90 -8.70
CA GLU A 124 -3.09 -9.62 -7.59
C GLU A 124 -3.92 -10.81 -7.11
N GLY A 125 -5.22 -10.61 -6.90
CA GLY A 125 -6.11 -11.69 -6.47
C GLY A 125 -6.24 -12.81 -7.51
N TYR A 126 -6.25 -12.48 -8.80
CA TYR A 126 -6.24 -13.45 -9.88
C TYR A 126 -4.94 -14.27 -9.89
N GLU A 127 -3.80 -13.60 -9.78
CA GLU A 127 -2.48 -14.24 -9.76
C GLU A 127 -2.32 -15.12 -8.50
N ALA A 128 -2.85 -14.71 -7.34
CA ALA A 128 -2.84 -15.50 -6.12
C ALA A 128 -3.63 -16.81 -6.29
N ARG A 129 -4.83 -16.73 -6.87
CA ARG A 129 -5.62 -17.93 -7.19
C ARG A 129 -4.91 -18.83 -8.20
N TYR A 130 -4.39 -18.25 -9.27
CA TYR A 130 -3.68 -18.99 -10.30
C TYR A 130 -2.46 -19.71 -9.73
N ALA A 131 -1.60 -19.01 -9.00
CA ALA A 131 -0.39 -19.58 -8.43
C ALA A 131 -0.68 -20.72 -7.42
N LEU A 132 -1.73 -20.56 -6.61
CA LEU A 132 -2.13 -21.58 -5.64
C LEU A 132 -2.78 -22.81 -6.32
N GLN A 133 -3.64 -22.59 -7.29
CA GLN A 133 -4.52 -23.64 -7.84
C GLN A 133 -3.94 -24.34 -9.07
N ASN A 134 -2.99 -23.71 -9.79
CA ASN A 134 -2.32 -24.33 -10.93
C ASN A 134 -1.32 -25.38 -10.45
N PRO A 135 -1.41 -26.66 -10.93
CA PRO A 135 -0.54 -27.75 -10.48
C PRO A 135 0.95 -27.51 -10.71
N LYS A 136 1.33 -26.68 -11.71
CA LYS A 136 2.72 -26.33 -12.01
C LYS A 136 3.37 -25.55 -10.84
N TYR A 137 2.59 -24.70 -10.18
CA TYR A 137 3.10 -23.81 -9.14
C TYR A 137 2.71 -24.28 -7.75
N ALA A 138 1.41 -24.52 -7.49
CA ALA A 138 0.84 -24.98 -6.23
C ALA A 138 1.43 -24.24 -5.01
N THR A 139 1.58 -22.91 -5.11
CA THR A 139 2.26 -22.08 -4.12
C THR A 139 1.49 -20.78 -3.86
N GLY A 140 1.83 -20.11 -2.76
CA GLY A 140 1.15 -18.89 -2.33
C GLY A 140 -0.02 -19.17 -1.40
N SER A 141 -0.82 -18.16 -1.18
CA SER A 141 -1.91 -18.17 -0.20
C SER A 141 -3.01 -17.21 -0.63
N LEU A 142 -4.18 -17.31 -0.01
CA LEU A 142 -5.36 -16.50 -0.36
C LEU A 142 -5.65 -15.38 0.64
N VAL A 143 -4.90 -15.26 1.74
CA VAL A 143 -4.91 -14.07 2.60
C VAL A 143 -3.75 -13.19 2.17
N ILE A 144 -4.05 -12.04 1.58
CA ILE A 144 -3.05 -11.11 1.05
C ILE A 144 -2.82 -9.99 2.06
N ARG A 145 -1.57 -9.83 2.53
CA ARG A 145 -1.16 -8.79 3.49
C ARG A 145 -1.08 -7.43 2.79
N ALA A 146 -2.24 -6.92 2.41
CA ALA A 146 -2.48 -5.65 1.77
C ALA A 146 -3.93 -5.18 2.00
N PRO A 147 -4.16 -3.85 1.95
CA PRO A 147 -3.20 -2.74 1.82
C PRO A 147 -2.40 -2.46 3.10
N ASN A 148 -1.28 -1.72 2.97
CA ASN A 148 -0.74 -0.97 4.10
C ASN A 148 -1.64 0.25 4.31
N ALA A 149 -2.29 0.34 5.46
CA ALA A 149 -3.22 1.39 5.84
C ALA A 149 -2.64 2.36 6.88
N ASP A 150 -1.34 2.26 7.16
CA ASP A 150 -0.59 3.24 7.94
C ASP A 150 -0.51 4.58 7.20
N LEU A 151 -0.38 5.67 7.96
CA LEU A 151 -0.28 7.02 7.41
C LEU A 151 1.17 7.48 7.36
N GLY A 152 1.58 7.97 6.20
CA GLY A 152 2.89 8.59 5.97
C GLY A 152 3.00 9.96 6.60
N ARG A 153 2.76 10.07 7.92
CA ARG A 153 2.73 11.33 8.68
C ARG A 153 4.07 12.05 8.74
N ASP A 154 5.16 11.32 8.52
CA ASP A 154 6.52 11.84 8.60
C ASP A 154 7.38 11.28 7.47
N PRO A 155 8.04 12.13 6.66
CA PRO A 155 8.87 11.68 5.54
C PRO A 155 10.13 10.95 5.96
N ARG A 156 10.48 10.93 7.26
CA ARG A 156 11.60 10.16 7.80
C ARG A 156 11.28 8.69 8.04
N TRP A 157 10.01 8.32 8.11
CA TRP A 157 9.62 6.93 8.35
C TRP A 157 10.13 6.00 7.24
N GLY A 158 10.90 4.97 7.62
CA GLY A 158 11.57 4.07 6.69
C GLY A 158 10.62 3.29 5.78
N ARG A 159 9.38 3.01 6.23
CA ARG A 159 8.36 2.29 5.44
C ARG A 159 7.34 3.23 4.76
N THR A 160 7.67 4.50 4.58
CA THR A 160 6.84 5.43 3.80
C THR A 160 6.50 4.89 2.42
N GLU A 161 7.39 4.13 1.81
CA GLU A 161 7.21 3.48 0.51
C GLU A 161 5.98 2.57 0.40
N GLU A 162 5.52 2.00 1.53
CA GLU A 162 4.41 1.07 1.57
C GLU A 162 3.05 1.76 1.67
N CYS A 163 2.99 3.02 2.13
CA CYS A 163 1.73 3.73 2.41
C CYS A 163 1.25 4.57 1.23
N TYR A 164 -0.05 4.91 1.23
CA TYR A 164 -0.66 5.73 0.19
C TYR A 164 -0.55 7.23 0.43
N GLY A 165 -0.04 7.67 1.57
CA GLY A 165 0.18 9.08 1.87
C GLY A 165 -0.15 9.49 3.30
N GLU A 166 -0.17 10.81 3.53
CA GLU A 166 -0.36 11.40 4.86
C GLU A 166 -1.82 11.66 5.23
N ASP A 167 -2.73 11.64 4.25
CA ASP A 167 -4.14 11.98 4.48
C ASP A 167 -5.00 10.74 4.74
N PRO A 168 -5.79 10.73 5.84
CA PRO A 168 -6.58 9.57 6.22
C PRO A 168 -7.75 9.26 5.27
N PHE A 169 -8.35 10.28 4.65
CA PHE A 169 -9.46 10.08 3.70
C PHE A 169 -8.96 9.54 2.36
N LEU A 170 -7.86 10.08 1.84
CA LEU A 170 -7.21 9.58 0.63
C LEU A 170 -6.76 8.13 0.82
N THR A 171 -5.97 7.87 1.87
CA THR A 171 -5.46 6.54 2.19
C THR A 171 -6.60 5.53 2.36
N GLY A 172 -7.64 5.89 3.11
CA GLY A 172 -8.81 5.03 3.31
C GLY A 172 -9.58 4.75 2.01
N THR A 173 -9.74 5.76 1.15
CA THR A 173 -10.45 5.62 -0.14
C THR A 173 -9.70 4.70 -1.11
N LEU A 174 -8.38 4.86 -1.20
CA LEU A 174 -7.53 4.01 -2.03
C LEU A 174 -7.46 2.58 -1.48
N ALA A 175 -7.33 2.42 -0.15
CA ALA A 175 -7.36 1.13 0.51
C ALA A 175 -8.67 0.37 0.23
N VAL A 176 -9.82 1.05 0.28
CA VAL A 176 -11.13 0.47 -0.08
C VAL A 176 -11.14 0.00 -1.55
N GLY A 177 -10.51 0.75 -2.45
CA GLY A 177 -10.34 0.35 -3.85
C GLY A 177 -9.60 -0.98 -3.97
N LEU A 178 -8.40 -1.07 -3.40
CA LEU A 178 -7.58 -2.29 -3.43
C LEU A 178 -8.29 -3.48 -2.77
N ILE A 179 -8.87 -3.29 -1.57
CA ILE A 179 -9.61 -4.34 -0.85
C ILE A 179 -10.71 -4.93 -1.73
N LYS A 180 -11.54 -4.09 -2.36
CA LYS A 180 -12.60 -4.55 -3.25
C LYS A 180 -12.04 -5.29 -4.47
N GLY A 181 -10.89 -4.86 -4.98
CA GLY A 181 -10.20 -5.55 -6.05
C GLY A 181 -9.74 -6.95 -5.67
N LEU A 182 -9.02 -7.06 -4.54
CA LEU A 182 -8.53 -8.32 -4.00
C LEU A 182 -9.67 -9.32 -3.70
N GLN A 183 -10.75 -8.83 -3.09
CA GLN A 183 -11.89 -9.68 -2.72
C GLN A 183 -12.75 -10.08 -3.92
N GLY A 184 -12.70 -9.31 -5.03
CA GLY A 184 -13.47 -9.56 -6.24
C GLY A 184 -14.94 -9.15 -6.13
N ASP A 185 -15.73 -9.48 -7.14
CA ASP A 185 -17.11 -8.98 -7.33
C ASP A 185 -18.19 -10.05 -7.08
N ASP A 186 -17.82 -11.22 -6.56
CA ASP A 186 -18.82 -12.25 -6.26
C ASP A 186 -19.52 -11.94 -4.93
N PRO A 187 -20.85 -11.98 -4.85
CA PRO A 187 -21.58 -11.66 -3.64
C PRO A 187 -21.37 -12.71 -2.53
N THR A 188 -21.06 -13.94 -2.88
CA THR A 188 -20.92 -15.06 -1.94
C THR A 188 -19.46 -15.30 -1.58
N TYR A 189 -18.58 -15.38 -2.58
CA TYR A 189 -17.20 -15.80 -2.41
C TYR A 189 -16.21 -14.67 -2.72
N TRP A 190 -15.11 -14.67 -2.01
CA TRP A 190 -13.98 -13.81 -2.29
C TRP A 190 -12.94 -14.47 -3.19
N GLN A 191 -12.35 -13.67 -4.05
CA GLN A 191 -11.19 -14.09 -4.83
C GLN A 191 -9.98 -14.31 -3.90
N THR A 192 -9.68 -13.35 -3.04
CA THR A 192 -8.72 -13.43 -1.93
C THR A 192 -9.27 -12.65 -0.74
N ALA A 193 -8.69 -12.80 0.43
CA ALA A 193 -8.98 -11.97 1.60
C ALA A 193 -7.91 -10.88 1.72
N ALA A 194 -8.33 -9.63 1.81
CA ALA A 194 -7.43 -8.50 2.07
C ALA A 194 -7.15 -8.37 3.56
N LEU A 195 -5.87 -8.38 3.96
CA LEU A 195 -5.41 -8.22 5.33
C LEU A 195 -4.66 -6.89 5.46
N MET A 196 -5.33 -5.88 6.04
CA MET A 196 -4.75 -4.55 6.25
C MET A 196 -3.64 -4.58 7.30
N LYS A 197 -2.64 -3.70 7.15
CA LYS A 197 -1.54 -3.59 8.11
C LYS A 197 -1.07 -2.13 8.25
N HIS A 198 -0.47 -1.72 9.36
CA HIS A 198 -0.35 -2.39 10.66
C HIS A 198 -1.18 -1.60 11.69
N PHE A 199 -2.16 -2.20 12.30
CA PHE A 199 -3.03 -1.54 13.25
C PHE A 199 -2.35 -1.45 14.63
N LEU A 200 -1.94 -0.29 15.15
CA LEU A 200 -2.22 1.06 14.72
C LEU A 200 -1.00 1.97 14.93
N ALA A 201 -0.88 3.01 14.07
CA ALA A 201 0.09 4.10 14.27
C ALA A 201 1.55 3.64 14.43
N ASN A 202 2.00 2.69 13.60
CA ASN A 202 3.34 2.12 13.60
C ASN A 202 4.21 2.84 12.55
N SER A 203 4.42 4.17 12.71
CA SER A 203 5.08 5.02 11.72
C SER A 203 6.45 5.51 12.17
N ASN A 204 7.26 4.63 12.76
CA ASN A 204 8.70 4.73 12.98
C ASN A 204 9.32 3.34 12.96
N GLU A 205 10.56 3.23 12.52
CA GLU A 205 11.28 1.96 12.48
C GLU A 205 12.22 1.79 13.68
N VAL A 206 12.94 2.85 14.02
CA VAL A 206 13.90 2.80 15.12
C VAL A 206 13.16 2.62 16.45
N GLY A 207 13.38 1.48 17.08
CA GLY A 207 12.78 1.12 18.37
C GLY A 207 11.27 0.80 18.29
N ARG A 208 10.71 0.51 17.11
CA ARG A 208 9.29 0.22 16.90
C ARG A 208 8.75 -0.90 17.81
N GLU A 209 9.63 -1.81 18.23
CA GLU A 209 9.29 -2.95 19.09
C GLU A 209 8.95 -2.56 20.53
N ARG A 210 9.27 -1.32 20.96
CA ARG A 210 9.11 -0.85 22.35
C ARG A 210 8.59 0.58 22.47
N THR A 211 8.47 1.31 21.34
CA THR A 211 7.96 2.69 21.36
C THR A 211 6.47 2.72 21.64
N SER A 212 6.03 3.83 22.24
CA SER A 212 4.62 4.15 22.42
C SER A 212 4.25 5.34 21.55
N SER A 213 3.28 5.15 20.67
CA SER A 213 2.67 6.22 19.88
C SER A 213 1.64 6.91 20.78
N ASN A 214 1.98 8.12 21.27
CA ASN A 214 1.15 8.81 22.24
C ASN A 214 0.32 9.92 21.57
N PHE A 215 -0.99 9.80 21.65
CA PHE A 215 -1.98 10.77 21.17
C PHE A 215 -3.35 10.47 21.77
N ASP A 216 -4.25 11.44 21.74
CA ASP A 216 -5.58 11.33 22.32
C ASP A 216 -6.56 10.49 21.48
N GLU A 217 -7.74 10.19 22.05
CA GLU A 217 -8.80 9.44 21.37
C GLU A 217 -9.34 10.17 20.13
N ARG A 218 -9.27 11.49 20.11
CA ARG A 218 -9.66 12.26 18.92
C ARG A 218 -8.79 11.89 17.73
N LEU A 219 -7.45 11.94 17.87
CA LEU A 219 -6.55 11.56 16.80
C LEU A 219 -6.65 10.06 16.46
N PHE A 220 -6.99 9.20 17.42
CA PHE A 220 -7.34 7.81 17.12
C PHE A 220 -8.51 7.75 16.13
N HIS A 221 -9.63 8.40 16.46
CA HIS A 221 -10.87 8.29 15.67
C HIS A 221 -10.89 9.15 14.39
N GLU A 222 -10.20 10.30 14.41
CA GLU A 222 -10.24 11.31 13.34
C GLU A 222 -9.06 11.18 12.36
N TYR A 223 -7.98 10.49 12.74
CA TYR A 223 -6.77 10.38 11.91
C TYR A 223 -6.28 8.93 11.79
N TYR A 224 -5.63 8.36 12.81
CA TYR A 224 -4.89 7.11 12.69
C TYR A 224 -5.74 5.88 12.34
N ALA A 225 -6.95 5.77 12.89
CA ALA A 225 -7.83 4.63 12.68
C ALA A 225 -8.76 4.76 11.46
N VAL A 226 -8.79 5.93 10.80
CA VAL A 226 -9.72 6.20 9.69
C VAL A 226 -9.53 5.23 8.51
N PRO A 227 -8.31 4.98 7.99
CA PRO A 227 -8.15 4.07 6.86
C PRO A 227 -8.59 2.63 7.20
N PHE A 228 -8.29 2.15 8.40
CA PHE A 228 -8.71 0.82 8.86
C PHE A 228 -10.23 0.73 9.02
N ARG A 229 -10.85 1.74 9.64
CA ARG A 229 -12.31 1.81 9.75
C ARG A 229 -12.97 1.77 8.37
N MET A 230 -12.49 2.56 7.42
CA MET A 230 -13.00 2.57 6.05
C MET A 230 -12.77 1.21 5.37
N GLY A 231 -11.62 0.60 5.54
CA GLY A 231 -11.33 -0.73 5.01
C GLY A 231 -12.28 -1.81 5.52
N VAL A 232 -12.62 -1.79 6.81
CA VAL A 232 -13.61 -2.72 7.41
C VAL A 232 -15.03 -2.39 6.97
N THR A 233 -15.45 -1.12 7.12
CA THR A 233 -16.88 -0.75 6.98
C THR A 233 -17.30 -0.50 5.54
N LEU A 234 -16.42 0.03 4.68
CA LEU A 234 -16.70 0.36 3.28
C LEU A 234 -16.04 -0.61 2.30
N GLY A 235 -14.82 -1.09 2.64
CA GLY A 235 -14.08 -2.07 1.85
C GLY A 235 -14.56 -3.50 2.06
N GLY A 236 -15.14 -3.79 3.22
CA GLY A 236 -15.59 -5.13 3.59
C GLY A 236 -14.45 -6.07 3.99
N SER A 237 -13.23 -5.55 4.25
CA SER A 237 -12.16 -6.38 4.80
C SER A 237 -12.57 -7.02 6.13
N ARG A 238 -12.15 -8.27 6.31
CA ARG A 238 -12.30 -9.02 7.57
C ARG A 238 -10.98 -9.55 8.07
N ALA A 239 -9.88 -8.85 7.74
CA ALA A 239 -8.56 -9.20 8.25
C ALA A 239 -7.70 -7.95 8.45
N TYR A 240 -6.96 -7.88 9.56
CA TYR A 240 -5.91 -6.92 9.78
C TYR A 240 -4.82 -7.46 10.73
N MET A 241 -3.65 -6.83 10.70
CA MET A 241 -2.49 -7.15 11.50
C MET A 241 -2.29 -6.10 12.59
N ALA A 242 -2.23 -6.54 13.86
CA ALA A 242 -1.87 -5.69 14.99
C ALA A 242 -0.37 -5.37 14.96
N SER A 243 0.00 -4.11 15.19
CA SER A 243 1.36 -3.61 15.08
C SER A 243 2.25 -3.91 16.30
N TYR A 244 3.57 -3.64 16.17
CA TYR A 244 4.56 -3.88 17.23
C TYR A 244 4.48 -2.92 18.39
N ASN A 245 4.21 -1.63 18.13
CA ASN A 245 4.27 -0.54 19.10
C ASN A 245 3.16 -0.58 20.15
N ALA A 246 3.26 0.29 21.14
CA ALA A 246 2.16 0.59 22.05
C ALA A 246 1.39 1.85 21.60
N TRP A 247 0.15 1.98 22.01
CA TRP A 247 -0.60 3.22 22.02
C TRP A 247 -0.87 3.64 23.49
N ASN A 248 -0.39 4.84 23.86
CA ASN A 248 -0.48 5.36 25.22
C ASN A 248 -0.04 4.34 26.29
N GLY A 249 1.09 3.67 26.04
CA GLY A 249 1.70 2.69 26.95
C GLY A 249 1.11 1.27 26.87
N THR A 250 -0.01 1.04 26.19
CA THR A 250 -0.59 -0.31 26.02
C THR A 250 -0.19 -0.89 24.68
N PRO A 251 0.57 -2.01 24.66
CA PRO A 251 0.98 -2.67 23.41
C PRO A 251 -0.23 -3.03 22.55
N MET A 252 -0.14 -2.78 21.22
CA MET A 252 -1.28 -2.94 20.32
C MET A 252 -1.86 -4.35 20.32
N MET A 253 -1.04 -5.39 20.46
CA MET A 253 -1.51 -6.78 20.48
C MET A 253 -2.45 -7.12 21.66
N VAL A 254 -2.43 -6.33 22.71
CA VAL A 254 -3.27 -6.52 23.91
C VAL A 254 -4.09 -5.27 24.23
N ASN A 255 -4.15 -4.34 23.29
CA ASN A 255 -4.91 -3.10 23.47
C ASN A 255 -6.42 -3.38 23.35
N PRO A 256 -7.23 -2.93 24.32
CA PRO A 256 -8.68 -3.14 24.30
C PRO A 256 -9.37 -2.67 23.02
N VAL A 257 -8.83 -1.70 22.30
CA VAL A 257 -9.43 -1.21 21.04
C VAL A 257 -9.58 -2.29 19.97
N LEU A 258 -8.77 -3.36 20.01
CA LEU A 258 -8.92 -4.50 19.10
C LEU A 258 -10.31 -5.13 19.23
N ARG A 259 -10.80 -5.31 20.45
CA ARG A 259 -12.13 -5.85 20.74
C ARG A 259 -13.19 -4.74 20.75
N ASP A 260 -13.02 -3.75 21.62
CA ASP A 260 -14.09 -2.80 21.98
C ASP A 260 -14.43 -1.84 20.82
N VAL A 261 -13.49 -1.61 19.90
CA VAL A 261 -13.70 -0.73 18.74
C VAL A 261 -13.80 -1.52 17.46
N THR A 262 -12.78 -2.35 17.13
CA THR A 262 -12.79 -2.95 15.79
C THR A 262 -13.81 -4.08 15.67
N VAL A 263 -13.95 -4.92 16.70
CA VAL A 263 -14.95 -5.99 16.70
C VAL A 263 -16.35 -5.43 17.01
N ASP A 264 -16.50 -4.76 18.14
CA ASP A 264 -17.82 -4.41 18.65
C ASP A 264 -18.46 -3.25 17.90
N LYS A 265 -17.68 -2.23 17.47
CA LYS A 265 -18.24 -1.04 16.81
C LYS A 265 -18.11 -1.09 15.27
N TRP A 266 -17.04 -1.66 14.72
CA TRP A 266 -16.85 -1.70 13.26
C TRP A 266 -17.33 -3.02 12.62
N GLY A 267 -17.61 -4.04 13.44
CA GLY A 267 -18.06 -5.35 12.96
C GLY A 267 -16.96 -6.21 12.35
N GLN A 268 -15.71 -6.02 12.77
CA GLN A 268 -14.61 -6.90 12.40
C GLN A 268 -14.83 -8.27 13.06
N ASN A 269 -15.08 -9.30 12.25
CA ASN A 269 -15.43 -10.62 12.73
C ASN A 269 -14.60 -11.76 12.09
N GLY A 270 -13.48 -11.40 11.45
CA GLY A 270 -12.59 -12.34 10.78
C GLY A 270 -11.23 -12.46 11.46
N ILE A 271 -10.16 -12.27 10.72
CA ILE A 271 -8.77 -12.43 11.18
C ILE A 271 -8.26 -11.18 11.86
N ILE A 272 -7.70 -11.34 13.06
CA ILE A 272 -6.83 -10.36 13.71
C ILE A 272 -5.51 -11.09 13.98
N CYS A 273 -4.47 -10.79 13.21
CA CYS A 273 -3.19 -11.47 13.36
C CYS A 273 -2.15 -10.60 14.08
N THR A 274 -1.12 -11.24 14.61
CA THR A 274 0.08 -10.55 15.08
C THR A 274 0.96 -10.15 13.90
N ASP A 275 1.80 -9.14 14.07
CA ASP A 275 2.96 -8.96 13.21
C ASP A 275 4.05 -10.00 13.55
N GLY A 276 5.05 -10.17 12.69
CA GLY A 276 6.04 -11.25 12.80
C GLY A 276 6.87 -11.19 14.08
N GLY A 277 6.72 -12.18 14.95
CA GLY A 277 7.44 -12.26 16.22
C GLY A 277 6.96 -11.29 17.29
N ALA A 278 5.80 -10.66 17.15
CA ALA A 278 5.31 -9.62 18.07
C ALA A 278 4.91 -10.16 19.45
N LEU A 279 4.47 -11.42 19.57
CA LEU A 279 4.09 -12.01 20.87
C LEU A 279 5.21 -11.96 21.90
N LYS A 280 6.45 -12.30 21.49
CA LYS A 280 7.61 -12.29 22.37
C LYS A 280 7.98 -10.88 22.86
N LEU A 281 7.63 -9.83 22.09
CA LEU A 281 7.95 -8.44 22.44
C LEU A 281 7.15 -7.95 23.64
N LEU A 282 5.96 -8.49 23.90
CA LEU A 282 5.17 -8.17 25.10
C LEU A 282 5.94 -8.45 26.41
N VAL A 283 6.85 -9.42 26.38
CA VAL A 283 7.69 -9.79 27.51
C VAL A 283 9.07 -9.15 27.41
N ARG A 284 9.72 -9.21 26.24
CA ARG A 284 11.13 -8.85 26.08
C ARG A 284 11.40 -7.36 25.95
N GLU A 285 10.52 -6.65 25.23
CA GLU A 285 10.75 -5.25 24.87
C GLU A 285 9.79 -4.32 25.60
N HIS A 286 8.50 -4.66 25.63
CA HIS A 286 7.50 -3.87 26.36
C HIS A 286 7.52 -4.14 27.87
N HIS A 287 8.06 -5.28 28.31
CA HIS A 287 8.03 -5.70 29.74
C HIS A 287 6.64 -5.63 30.36
N TYR A 288 5.61 -5.88 29.54
CA TYR A 288 4.20 -5.66 29.90
C TYR A 288 3.62 -6.85 30.66
N TYR A 289 4.10 -8.08 30.38
CA TYR A 289 3.70 -9.30 31.06
C TYR A 289 4.94 -10.04 31.60
N PRO A 290 4.76 -10.81 32.71
CA PRO A 290 5.86 -11.52 33.35
C PRO A 290 6.40 -12.68 32.47
N ASP A 291 5.54 -13.29 31.65
CA ASP A 291 5.89 -14.41 30.80
C ASP A 291 5.00 -14.53 29.56
N SER A 292 5.37 -15.46 28.67
CA SER A 292 4.68 -15.66 27.40
C SER A 292 3.30 -16.29 27.53
N ALA A 293 3.00 -17.01 28.63
CA ALA A 293 1.66 -17.59 28.84
C ALA A 293 0.64 -16.49 29.15
N TRP A 294 0.99 -15.53 30.01
CA TRP A 294 0.20 -14.34 30.25
C TRP A 294 0.00 -13.52 28.97
N ALA A 295 1.09 -13.27 28.25
CA ALA A 295 1.05 -12.53 26.99
C ALA A 295 0.09 -13.16 25.98
N ALA A 296 0.22 -14.46 25.74
CA ALA A 296 -0.61 -15.18 24.78
C ALA A 296 -2.09 -15.23 25.20
N ALA A 297 -2.36 -15.45 26.50
CA ALA A 297 -3.72 -15.45 27.02
C ALA A 297 -4.43 -14.11 26.82
N GLN A 298 -3.74 -13.00 27.10
CA GLN A 298 -4.33 -11.68 26.93
C GLN A 298 -4.50 -11.31 25.46
N ALA A 299 -3.55 -11.65 24.58
CA ALA A 299 -3.69 -11.45 23.14
C ALA A 299 -4.95 -12.15 22.59
N VAL A 300 -5.18 -13.42 22.94
CA VAL A 300 -6.40 -14.15 22.56
C VAL A 300 -7.65 -13.46 23.11
N LYS A 301 -7.65 -13.03 24.37
CA LYS A 301 -8.79 -12.34 24.99
C LYS A 301 -9.12 -11.01 24.32
N MET A 302 -8.13 -10.33 23.75
CA MET A 302 -8.33 -9.09 22.96
C MET A 302 -8.75 -9.36 21.51
N GLY A 303 -8.79 -10.62 21.06
CA GLY A 303 -9.31 -10.98 19.75
C GLY A 303 -8.27 -11.50 18.76
N ILE A 304 -6.99 -11.55 19.12
CA ILE A 304 -5.95 -12.17 18.26
C ILE A 304 -6.31 -13.64 18.02
N ASN A 305 -6.43 -14.03 16.78
CA ASN A 305 -6.75 -15.39 16.35
C ASN A 305 -5.71 -16.02 15.42
N GLN A 306 -4.75 -15.23 14.93
CA GLN A 306 -3.62 -15.77 14.17
C GLN A 306 -2.29 -15.21 14.65
N PHE A 307 -1.36 -16.09 14.99
CA PHE A 307 -0.03 -15.72 15.45
C PHE A 307 1.02 -16.00 14.36
N LEU A 308 1.78 -14.98 13.99
CA LEU A 308 3.01 -15.10 13.20
C LEU A 308 4.22 -15.33 14.14
N ASP A 309 4.06 -16.20 15.10
CA ASP A 309 4.95 -16.40 16.25
C ASP A 309 5.03 -17.89 16.61
N ASP A 310 5.95 -18.22 17.49
CA ASP A 310 5.99 -19.50 18.22
C ASP A 310 4.99 -19.47 19.39
N TYR A 311 3.72 -19.71 19.11
CA TYR A 311 2.60 -19.53 20.04
C TYR A 311 2.14 -20.79 20.76
N LYS A 312 2.40 -22.01 20.23
CA LYS A 312 1.81 -23.25 20.76
C LYS A 312 2.17 -23.53 22.21
N ILE A 313 3.44 -23.33 22.58
CA ILE A 313 3.91 -23.52 23.96
C ILE A 313 3.29 -22.45 24.88
N PRO A 314 3.35 -21.14 24.56
CA PRO A 314 2.67 -20.10 25.34
C PRO A 314 1.19 -20.38 25.57
N ILE A 315 0.42 -20.75 24.53
CA ILE A 315 -1.01 -21.06 24.63
C ILE A 315 -1.24 -22.30 25.51
N THR A 316 -0.46 -23.38 25.31
CA THR A 316 -0.58 -24.59 26.12
C THR A 316 -0.31 -24.31 27.59
N ASN A 317 0.69 -23.50 27.91
CA ASN A 317 1.00 -23.10 29.28
C ASN A 317 -0.10 -22.20 29.87
N ALA A 318 -0.69 -21.31 29.07
CA ALA A 318 -1.81 -20.48 29.49
C ALA A 318 -3.05 -21.32 29.84
N LEU A 319 -3.35 -22.35 29.06
CA LEU A 319 -4.43 -23.31 29.35
C LEU A 319 -4.16 -24.09 30.64
N LYS A 320 -2.93 -24.62 30.84
CA LYS A 320 -2.54 -25.31 32.07
C LYS A 320 -2.65 -24.44 33.32
N ALA A 321 -2.25 -23.16 33.19
CA ALA A 321 -2.32 -22.16 34.25
C ALA A 321 -3.74 -21.58 34.46
N LYS A 322 -4.74 -22.03 33.68
CA LYS A 322 -6.12 -21.52 33.68
C LYS A 322 -6.24 -20.01 33.39
N LEU A 323 -5.25 -19.43 32.73
CA LEU A 323 -5.27 -18.06 32.20
C LEU A 323 -6.14 -17.96 30.95
N LEU A 324 -6.33 -19.06 30.25
CA LEU A 324 -7.11 -19.20 29.03
C LEU A 324 -8.00 -20.44 29.13
N THR A 325 -9.18 -20.39 28.53
CA THR A 325 -10.10 -21.52 28.43
C THR A 325 -10.23 -21.97 26.96
N GLU A 326 -10.71 -23.18 26.73
CA GLU A 326 -11.05 -23.68 25.39
C GLU A 326 -12.09 -22.76 24.71
N LEU A 327 -13.07 -22.25 25.47
CA LEU A 327 -14.10 -21.34 24.98
C LEU A 327 -13.51 -20.00 24.49
N ASP A 328 -12.44 -19.51 25.13
CA ASP A 328 -11.75 -18.31 24.66
C ASP A 328 -11.11 -18.54 23.26
N ILE A 329 -10.55 -19.73 23.04
CA ILE A 329 -10.00 -20.11 21.73
C ILE A 329 -11.13 -20.27 20.71
N ASP A 330 -12.20 -20.99 21.05
CA ASP A 330 -13.37 -21.18 20.17
C ASP A 330 -13.94 -19.86 19.70
N ARG A 331 -14.02 -18.87 20.59
CA ARG A 331 -14.53 -17.54 20.26
C ARG A 331 -13.73 -16.86 19.16
N VAL A 332 -12.41 -16.92 19.21
CA VAL A 332 -11.56 -16.18 18.26
C VAL A 332 -11.35 -16.94 16.95
N ILE A 333 -11.16 -18.27 16.96
CA ILE A 333 -10.91 -19.04 15.72
C ILE A 333 -12.12 -19.10 14.79
N ARG A 334 -13.32 -18.75 15.26
CA ARG A 334 -14.51 -18.53 14.40
C ARG A 334 -14.20 -17.54 13.27
N GLY A 335 -13.37 -16.53 13.54
CA GLY A 335 -12.96 -15.54 12.55
C GLY A 335 -12.25 -16.16 11.36
N ASP A 336 -11.36 -17.11 11.60
CA ASP A 336 -10.63 -17.82 10.56
C ASP A 336 -11.59 -18.61 9.66
N PHE A 337 -12.51 -19.36 10.26
CA PHE A 337 -13.49 -20.15 9.51
C PHE A 337 -14.47 -19.27 8.71
N ARG A 338 -14.85 -18.08 9.21
CA ARG A 338 -15.64 -17.11 8.42
C ARG A 338 -14.91 -16.67 7.16
N VAL A 339 -13.61 -16.37 7.27
CA VAL A 339 -12.79 -16.03 6.11
C VAL A 339 -12.63 -17.23 5.17
N MET A 340 -12.38 -18.44 5.71
CA MET A 340 -12.28 -19.65 4.89
C MET A 340 -13.57 -19.97 4.14
N LEU A 341 -14.75 -19.73 4.75
CA LEU A 341 -16.05 -19.84 4.08
C LEU A 341 -16.17 -18.84 2.93
N LYS A 342 -15.79 -17.57 3.16
CA LYS A 342 -15.78 -16.55 2.11
C LYS A 342 -14.81 -16.89 0.97
N LEU A 343 -13.70 -17.54 1.25
CA LEU A 343 -12.76 -18.02 0.24
C LEU A 343 -13.25 -19.28 -0.49
N GLY A 344 -14.35 -19.89 -0.04
CA GLY A 344 -14.91 -21.13 -0.60
C GLY A 344 -14.07 -22.38 -0.33
N LEU A 345 -13.20 -22.35 0.71
CA LEU A 345 -12.31 -23.46 1.03
C LEU A 345 -13.01 -24.62 1.73
N LEU A 346 -14.18 -24.37 2.28
CA LEU A 346 -15.00 -25.36 3.01
C LEU A 346 -16.14 -25.94 2.18
N ASP A 347 -16.35 -25.42 0.98
CA ASP A 347 -17.43 -25.80 0.10
C ASP A 347 -17.04 -26.94 -0.86
N PRO A 348 -18.02 -27.66 -1.43
CA PRO A 348 -17.74 -28.68 -2.42
C PRO A 348 -17.01 -28.09 -3.65
N PRO A 349 -16.18 -28.90 -4.33
CA PRO A 349 -15.57 -28.48 -5.59
C PRO A 349 -16.61 -27.99 -6.58
N GLY A 350 -16.34 -26.83 -7.22
CA GLY A 350 -17.23 -26.23 -8.23
C GLY A 350 -18.28 -25.25 -7.68
N ALA A 351 -18.51 -25.16 -6.37
CA ALA A 351 -19.40 -24.19 -5.77
C ALA A 351 -18.85 -22.74 -5.90
N ASN A 352 -17.52 -22.59 -5.90
CA ASN A 352 -16.83 -21.31 -5.99
C ASN A 352 -16.31 -21.05 -7.41
N LYS A 353 -16.77 -20.00 -8.07
CA LYS A 353 -16.33 -19.64 -9.43
C LYS A 353 -14.81 -19.38 -9.53
N TYR A 354 -14.18 -18.90 -8.47
CA TYR A 354 -12.74 -18.63 -8.45
C TYR A 354 -11.89 -19.92 -8.41
N ALA A 355 -12.50 -21.08 -8.12
CA ALA A 355 -11.83 -22.38 -8.19
C ALA A 355 -11.44 -22.77 -9.64
N ALA A 356 -12.03 -22.13 -10.65
CA ALA A 356 -11.69 -22.33 -12.05
C ALA A 356 -10.39 -21.58 -12.47
N ILE A 357 -9.87 -20.67 -11.64
CA ILE A 357 -8.65 -19.90 -11.97
C ILE A 357 -7.42 -20.80 -11.72
N LYS A 358 -7.09 -21.66 -12.68
CA LYS A 358 -5.94 -22.56 -12.59
C LYS A 358 -5.37 -22.96 -13.96
N ASP A 359 -6.15 -22.77 -15.03
CA ASP A 359 -5.81 -23.16 -16.38
C ASP A 359 -5.59 -21.93 -17.27
N GLY A 360 -4.93 -22.11 -18.40
CA GLY A 360 -4.65 -21.03 -19.36
C GLY A 360 -3.21 -20.49 -19.27
N PRO A 361 -2.93 -19.38 -19.99
CA PRO A 361 -1.59 -18.77 -20.01
C PRO A 361 -1.27 -18.17 -18.64
N GLU A 362 0.03 -18.04 -18.40
CA GLU A 362 0.55 -17.37 -17.21
C GLU A 362 0.08 -15.90 -17.15
N PRO A 363 -0.69 -15.50 -16.13
CA PRO A 363 -1.40 -14.22 -16.17
C PRO A 363 -0.46 -13.02 -16.24
N TRP A 364 0.69 -13.08 -15.57
CA TRP A 364 1.73 -12.04 -15.58
C TRP A 364 2.42 -11.83 -16.93
N LEU A 365 2.25 -12.75 -17.90
CA LEU A 365 2.73 -12.61 -19.28
C LEU A 365 1.66 -12.09 -20.24
N THR A 366 0.41 -11.98 -19.80
CA THR A 366 -0.67 -11.50 -20.66
C THR A 366 -0.56 -10.00 -20.95
N ASP A 367 -1.00 -9.59 -22.13
CA ASP A 367 -1.02 -8.16 -22.50
C ASP A 367 -1.95 -7.35 -21.60
N GLN A 368 -3.01 -7.99 -21.05
CA GLN A 368 -3.91 -7.35 -20.10
C GLN A 368 -3.19 -6.93 -18.81
N HIS A 369 -2.43 -7.83 -18.17
CA HIS A 369 -1.71 -7.50 -16.94
C HIS A 369 -0.58 -6.50 -17.18
N LYS A 370 0.16 -6.65 -18.31
CA LYS A 370 1.18 -5.67 -18.73
C LYS A 370 0.60 -4.27 -18.94
N ALA A 371 -0.56 -4.18 -19.60
CA ALA A 371 -1.23 -2.90 -19.84
C ALA A 371 -1.68 -2.24 -18.53
N VAL A 372 -2.18 -3.01 -17.55
CA VAL A 372 -2.52 -2.48 -16.23
C VAL A 372 -1.27 -1.95 -15.52
N ALA A 373 -0.17 -2.71 -15.50
CA ALA A 373 1.08 -2.27 -14.88
C ALA A 373 1.60 -0.96 -15.50
N ARG A 374 1.56 -0.84 -16.83
CA ARG A 374 1.97 0.39 -17.54
C ARG A 374 1.04 1.55 -17.22
N LEU A 375 -0.27 1.37 -17.26
CA LEU A 375 -1.24 2.41 -16.97
C LEU A 375 -1.11 2.94 -15.54
N VAL A 376 -0.95 2.03 -14.56
CA VAL A 376 -0.74 2.39 -13.15
C VAL A 376 0.51 3.25 -13.01
N THR A 377 1.61 2.84 -13.65
CA THR A 377 2.87 3.59 -13.61
C THR A 377 2.74 4.95 -14.29
N GLN A 378 2.12 5.03 -15.46
CA GLN A 378 1.86 6.31 -16.14
C GLN A 378 1.04 7.27 -15.27
N LYS A 379 -0.02 6.77 -14.63
CA LYS A 379 -0.92 7.58 -13.79
C LYS A 379 -0.28 8.00 -12.46
N SER A 380 0.75 7.30 -12.00
CA SER A 380 1.48 7.64 -10.77
C SER A 380 2.55 8.72 -10.99
N ILE A 381 3.02 8.95 -12.22
CA ILE A 381 4.10 9.91 -12.49
C ILE A 381 3.64 11.34 -12.19
N VAL A 382 4.39 12.02 -11.34
CA VAL A 382 4.14 13.42 -10.94
C VAL A 382 5.13 14.36 -11.63
N LEU A 383 4.61 15.32 -12.38
CA LEU A 383 5.41 16.42 -12.93
C LEU A 383 5.55 17.52 -11.87
N LEU A 384 6.74 17.63 -11.26
CA LEU A 384 7.01 18.58 -10.19
C LEU A 384 7.39 19.98 -10.69
N LYS A 385 8.03 20.06 -11.87
CA LYS A 385 8.43 21.32 -12.50
C LYS A 385 8.47 21.17 -14.01
N ASN A 386 8.04 22.19 -14.74
CA ASN A 386 8.14 22.26 -16.21
C ASN A 386 8.22 23.71 -16.69
N GLU A 387 9.36 24.33 -16.49
CA GLU A 387 9.60 25.74 -16.82
C GLU A 387 9.67 25.94 -18.34
N GLY A 388 8.94 26.95 -18.83
CA GLY A 388 8.90 27.25 -20.26
C GLY A 388 8.34 26.14 -21.13
N SER A 389 7.52 25.21 -20.58
CA SER A 389 7.01 24.03 -21.30
C SER A 389 8.15 23.19 -21.91
N PHE A 390 9.22 23.00 -21.12
CA PHE A 390 10.41 22.26 -21.56
C PHE A 390 10.10 20.79 -21.90
N LEU A 391 9.21 20.18 -21.16
CA LEU A 391 8.61 18.89 -21.46
C LEU A 391 7.21 19.06 -22.09
N PRO A 392 6.76 18.16 -22.98
CA PRO A 392 7.46 16.96 -23.45
C PRO A 392 8.56 17.28 -24.46
N LEU A 393 9.55 16.38 -24.55
CA LEU A 393 10.60 16.45 -25.54
C LEU A 393 10.08 16.07 -26.94
N ASP A 394 10.47 16.86 -27.93
CA ASP A 394 10.24 16.51 -29.34
C ASP A 394 11.45 15.72 -29.86
N LYS A 395 11.28 14.38 -29.99
CA LYS A 395 12.35 13.49 -30.42
C LYS A 395 12.88 13.81 -31.82
N SER A 396 12.08 14.44 -32.70
CA SER A 396 12.50 14.83 -34.06
C SER A 396 13.55 15.95 -34.07
N LYS A 397 13.65 16.71 -32.97
CA LYS A 397 14.60 17.83 -32.78
C LYS A 397 15.86 17.43 -32.01
N LEU A 398 15.97 16.16 -31.60
CA LEU A 398 17.10 15.65 -30.82
C LEU A 398 18.00 14.76 -31.68
N LYS A 399 19.31 14.95 -31.56
CA LYS A 399 20.35 14.09 -32.13
C LYS A 399 21.07 13.29 -31.06
N THR A 400 21.17 13.87 -29.86
CA THR A 400 21.96 13.31 -28.77
C THR A 400 21.25 13.49 -27.43
N ILE A 401 21.21 12.45 -26.61
CA ILE A 401 20.72 12.47 -25.23
C ILE A 401 21.79 11.89 -24.31
N ALA A 402 22.13 12.58 -23.23
CA ALA A 402 22.89 12.03 -22.13
C ALA A 402 21.91 11.53 -21.04
N VAL A 403 21.93 10.25 -20.74
CA VAL A 403 21.20 9.64 -19.62
C VAL A 403 22.21 9.36 -18.52
N ILE A 404 22.03 10.00 -17.36
CA ILE A 404 23.06 10.05 -16.33
C ILE A 404 22.43 9.67 -14.99
N GLY A 405 23.17 8.94 -14.17
CA GLY A 405 22.80 8.68 -12.77
C GLY A 405 22.58 7.21 -12.41
N PRO A 406 22.70 6.90 -11.13
CA PRO A 406 22.72 5.52 -10.63
C PRO A 406 21.36 4.79 -10.74
N ARG A 407 20.28 5.53 -10.97
CA ARG A 407 18.94 4.93 -11.12
C ARG A 407 18.50 4.80 -12.59
N ALA A 408 19.36 5.15 -13.53
CA ALA A 408 19.00 5.16 -14.94
C ALA A 408 18.81 3.76 -15.54
N ASP A 409 19.69 2.80 -15.21
CA ASP A 409 19.65 1.46 -15.79
C ASP A 409 19.27 0.36 -14.78
N GLN A 410 18.40 0.69 -13.83
CA GLN A 410 17.96 -0.21 -12.80
C GLN A 410 16.44 -0.07 -12.59
N VAL A 411 15.78 -1.18 -12.25
CA VAL A 411 14.48 -1.21 -11.58
C VAL A 411 14.71 -1.93 -10.27
N LEU A 412 14.63 -1.17 -9.19
CA LEU A 412 14.94 -1.67 -7.85
C LEU A 412 13.67 -2.17 -7.17
N LEU A 413 13.82 -3.31 -6.49
CA LEU A 413 12.76 -3.99 -5.74
C LEU A 413 12.97 -3.77 -4.24
N ASP A 414 11.88 -3.57 -3.51
CA ASP A 414 11.90 -3.50 -2.05
C ASP A 414 11.71 -4.88 -1.39
N TRP A 415 11.64 -4.91 -0.05
CA TRP A 415 11.49 -6.15 0.71
C TRP A 415 10.18 -6.90 0.45
N TYR A 416 9.12 -6.20 0.01
CA TYR A 416 7.78 -6.75 -0.21
C TYR A 416 7.43 -6.95 -1.68
N SER A 417 8.40 -6.75 -2.56
CA SER A 417 8.24 -7.00 -4.00
C SER A 417 8.23 -8.50 -4.31
N GLY A 418 7.41 -8.88 -5.27
CA GLY A 418 7.55 -10.15 -5.98
C GLY A 418 8.66 -10.08 -7.04
N THR A 419 8.88 -11.20 -7.74
CA THR A 419 9.78 -11.25 -8.90
C THR A 419 8.99 -10.86 -10.15
N PRO A 420 9.27 -9.71 -10.79
CA PRO A 420 8.60 -9.35 -12.03
C PRO A 420 9.00 -10.30 -13.18
N PRO A 421 8.11 -10.57 -14.15
CA PRO A 421 8.44 -11.41 -15.30
C PRO A 421 9.46 -10.76 -16.24
N TYR A 422 9.58 -9.46 -16.21
CA TYR A 422 10.55 -8.61 -16.89
C TYR A 422 10.57 -7.23 -16.24
N VAL A 423 11.61 -6.47 -16.52
CA VAL A 423 11.72 -5.07 -16.10
C VAL A 423 12.19 -4.21 -17.25
N VAL A 424 11.73 -2.95 -17.27
CA VAL A 424 12.22 -1.94 -18.23
C VAL A 424 12.79 -0.77 -17.45
N SER A 425 14.12 -0.60 -17.49
CA SER A 425 14.78 0.54 -16.84
C SER A 425 14.48 1.87 -17.56
N ALA A 426 14.72 2.99 -16.90
CA ALA A 426 14.58 4.32 -17.49
C ALA A 426 15.41 4.43 -18.79
N LEU A 427 16.67 3.98 -18.76
CA LEU A 427 17.55 3.96 -19.91
C LEU A 427 16.98 3.09 -21.05
N ALA A 428 16.51 1.89 -20.75
CA ALA A 428 15.92 0.98 -21.74
C ALA A 428 14.66 1.58 -22.38
N GLY A 429 13.77 2.15 -21.58
CA GLY A 429 12.55 2.81 -22.07
C GLY A 429 12.84 4.01 -22.98
N ILE A 430 13.79 4.87 -22.58
CA ILE A 430 14.23 6.01 -23.39
C ILE A 430 14.85 5.54 -24.71
N LYS A 431 15.75 4.54 -24.68
CA LYS A 431 16.35 3.95 -25.90
C LYS A 431 15.28 3.42 -26.85
N ALA A 432 14.35 2.63 -26.34
CA ALA A 432 13.25 2.07 -27.13
C ALA A 432 12.37 3.17 -27.76
N LYS A 433 12.12 4.27 -27.04
CA LYS A 433 11.28 5.38 -27.49
C LYS A 433 11.91 6.18 -28.64
N VAL A 434 13.20 6.45 -28.58
CA VAL A 434 13.88 7.28 -29.61
C VAL A 434 14.44 6.45 -30.76
N GLY A 435 14.66 5.16 -30.57
CA GLY A 435 15.27 4.27 -31.56
C GLY A 435 16.69 4.69 -31.96
N ASP A 436 17.14 4.27 -33.13
CA ASP A 436 18.50 4.52 -33.64
C ASP A 436 18.69 5.95 -34.15
N SER A 437 17.62 6.76 -34.23
CA SER A 437 17.68 8.13 -34.76
C SER A 437 18.35 9.13 -33.81
N VAL A 438 18.45 8.79 -32.52
CA VAL A 438 19.04 9.63 -31.48
C VAL A 438 20.14 8.86 -30.75
N LYS A 439 21.35 9.43 -30.76
CA LYS A 439 22.49 8.82 -30.04
C LYS A 439 22.30 9.02 -28.52
N ILE A 440 22.33 7.91 -27.76
CA ILE A 440 22.29 7.95 -26.30
C ILE A 440 23.69 7.65 -25.74
N THR A 441 24.14 8.50 -24.82
CA THR A 441 25.32 8.27 -23.97
C THR A 441 24.83 8.05 -22.55
N TYR A 442 25.26 6.94 -21.93
CA TYR A 442 24.94 6.62 -20.55
C TYR A 442 26.17 6.71 -19.65
N GLU A 443 26.02 7.37 -18.51
CA GLU A 443 27.03 7.43 -17.45
C GLU A 443 26.34 7.30 -16.09
N GLU A 444 26.73 6.28 -15.34
CA GLU A 444 26.16 6.03 -14.00
C GLU A 444 26.60 7.08 -12.99
N THR A 445 27.87 7.47 -13.05
CA THR A 445 28.49 8.44 -12.12
C THR A 445 29.33 9.47 -12.90
N ASN A 446 29.81 10.50 -12.19
CA ASN A 446 30.74 11.47 -12.81
C ASN A 446 32.23 11.12 -12.59
N GLN A 447 32.57 9.83 -12.57
CA GLN A 447 33.98 9.42 -12.51
C GLN A 447 34.72 9.97 -13.72
N ASP A 448 35.90 10.55 -13.50
CA ASP A 448 36.76 11.15 -14.55
C ASP A 448 36.04 12.20 -15.42
N ASN A 449 35.04 12.89 -14.85
CA ASN A 449 34.19 13.87 -15.53
C ASN A 449 33.37 13.30 -16.71
N ARG A 450 33.18 11.99 -16.79
CA ARG A 450 32.46 11.37 -17.93
C ARG A 450 31.02 11.85 -18.03
N ALA A 451 30.28 11.97 -16.93
CA ALA A 451 28.91 12.47 -16.93
C ALA A 451 28.85 13.94 -17.39
N VAL A 452 29.78 14.78 -16.92
CA VAL A 452 29.90 16.19 -17.36
C VAL A 452 30.20 16.27 -18.86
N ASN A 453 31.14 15.49 -19.35
CA ASN A 453 31.50 15.45 -20.78
C ASN A 453 30.32 14.95 -21.65
N ALA A 454 29.62 13.92 -21.19
CA ALA A 454 28.43 13.40 -21.88
C ALA A 454 27.32 14.46 -21.92
N ALA A 455 27.08 15.17 -20.81
CA ALA A 455 26.09 16.25 -20.75
C ALA A 455 26.44 17.41 -21.67
N GLN A 456 27.72 17.84 -21.74
CA GLN A 456 28.18 18.92 -22.63
C GLN A 456 27.99 18.59 -24.11
N ALA A 457 28.14 17.32 -24.48
CA ALA A 457 28.01 16.85 -25.85
C ALA A 457 26.54 16.56 -26.27
N ALA A 458 25.59 16.63 -25.36
CA ALA A 458 24.21 16.25 -25.61
C ALA A 458 23.28 17.46 -25.82
N ASP A 459 22.25 17.27 -26.67
CA ASP A 459 21.17 18.25 -26.85
C ASP A 459 20.33 18.39 -25.56
N VAL A 460 20.22 17.32 -24.78
CA VAL A 460 19.53 17.29 -23.49
C VAL A 460 20.21 16.25 -22.56
N ALA A 461 20.29 16.58 -21.27
CA ALA A 461 20.75 15.67 -20.23
C ALA A 461 19.56 15.25 -19.35
N ILE A 462 19.38 13.95 -19.12
CA ILE A 462 18.35 13.37 -18.24
C ILE A 462 19.08 12.71 -17.08
N VAL A 463 18.94 13.30 -15.88
CA VAL A 463 19.61 12.83 -14.66
C VAL A 463 18.60 12.00 -13.85
N VAL A 464 18.85 10.69 -13.73
CA VAL A 464 17.95 9.75 -13.06
C VAL A 464 18.58 9.33 -11.73
N VAL A 465 18.00 9.81 -10.63
CA VAL A 465 18.53 9.70 -9.26
C VAL A 465 17.42 9.34 -8.29
N GLY A 466 17.76 9.07 -7.05
CA GLY A 466 16.80 8.73 -5.99
C GLY A 466 17.33 7.69 -5.01
N ASN A 467 16.46 7.17 -4.15
CA ASN A 467 16.85 6.20 -3.12
C ASN A 467 17.05 4.78 -3.66
N HIS A 468 17.70 3.96 -2.81
CA HIS A 468 17.70 2.51 -2.97
C HIS A 468 16.73 1.90 -1.95
N PRO A 469 15.63 1.22 -2.35
CA PRO A 469 14.55 0.83 -1.44
C PRO A 469 14.98 -0.18 -0.36
N THR A 470 16.10 -0.87 -0.53
CA THR A 470 16.71 -1.71 0.51
C THR A 470 18.04 -1.13 1.03
N CYS A 471 18.34 0.15 0.78
CA CYS A 471 19.61 0.83 1.10
C CYS A 471 20.85 0.10 0.53
N ASN A 472 20.68 -0.86 -0.38
CA ASN A 472 21.72 -1.78 -0.85
C ASN A 472 22.55 -2.37 0.32
N ALA A 473 21.89 -2.71 1.43
CA ALA A 473 22.54 -3.12 2.68
C ALA A 473 21.69 -4.15 3.45
N GLY A 474 22.31 -4.82 4.43
CA GLY A 474 21.63 -5.76 5.32
C GLY A 474 20.47 -5.12 6.10
N TRP A 475 19.60 -5.94 6.68
CA TRP A 475 18.31 -5.58 7.28
C TRP A 475 18.27 -4.27 8.08
N ALA A 476 19.10 -4.13 9.10
CA ALA A 476 19.09 -2.98 10.01
C ALA A 476 20.18 -1.94 9.68
N ASN A 477 20.60 -1.85 8.42
CA ASN A 477 21.68 -0.96 8.00
C ASN A 477 21.31 -0.13 6.77
N CYS A 478 21.47 1.19 6.85
CA CYS A 478 21.44 2.14 5.75
C CYS A 478 22.69 3.01 5.84
N PRO A 479 23.66 2.85 4.97
CA PRO A 479 24.90 3.67 5.00
C PRO A 479 24.64 5.16 4.72
N ASP A 480 23.66 5.48 3.88
CA ASP A 480 23.25 6.86 3.58
C ASP A 480 22.17 7.33 4.56
N ALA A 481 22.43 8.46 5.22
CA ALA A 481 21.53 9.07 6.21
C ALA A 481 20.19 9.53 5.61
N SER A 482 20.13 9.74 4.30
CA SER A 482 18.94 10.17 3.58
C SER A 482 18.12 9.01 3.00
N GLU A 483 18.60 7.78 3.13
CA GLU A 483 17.85 6.57 2.80
C GLU A 483 17.20 5.94 4.04
N GLY A 484 16.12 5.20 3.80
CA GLY A 484 15.38 4.46 4.82
C GLY A 484 14.72 3.24 4.19
N LYS A 485 14.30 2.33 5.05
CA LYS A 485 13.60 1.10 4.71
C LYS A 485 13.00 0.49 5.97
N GLU A 486 12.34 -0.63 5.88
CA GLU A 486 11.98 -1.38 7.09
C GLU A 486 13.21 -1.62 7.98
N ALA A 487 13.05 -1.42 9.28
CA ALA A 487 14.04 -1.40 10.36
C ALA A 487 14.95 -0.16 10.41
N VAL A 488 14.87 0.79 9.48
CA VAL A 488 15.74 1.99 9.48
C VAL A 488 14.99 3.24 9.06
N ASP A 489 14.83 4.20 9.97
CA ASP A 489 14.33 5.53 9.65
C ASP A 489 15.41 6.43 9.04
N ARG A 490 14.99 7.33 8.16
CA ARG A 490 15.85 8.36 7.55
C ARG A 490 16.28 9.40 8.59
N LYS A 491 17.53 9.78 8.54
CA LYS A 491 18.12 10.82 9.41
C LYS A 491 18.28 12.16 8.70
N SER A 492 18.10 12.19 7.39
CA SER A 492 18.20 13.38 6.54
C SER A 492 17.12 13.34 5.45
N LEU A 493 16.73 14.50 4.94
CA LEU A 493 15.86 14.64 3.78
C LEU A 493 16.61 15.10 2.52
N THR A 494 17.94 15.23 2.57
CA THR A 494 18.74 15.65 1.42
C THR A 494 18.80 14.56 0.37
N LEU A 495 18.88 14.94 -0.89
CA LEU A 495 19.14 14.01 -1.99
C LEU A 495 20.66 13.87 -2.15
N SER A 496 21.20 12.70 -1.89
CA SER A 496 22.66 12.44 -1.93
C SER A 496 23.25 12.71 -3.32
N ASP A 497 22.48 12.45 -4.38
CA ASP A 497 22.89 12.69 -5.76
C ASP A 497 22.76 14.15 -6.20
N GLU A 498 22.37 15.10 -5.34
CA GLU A 498 22.19 16.51 -5.76
C GLU A 498 23.49 17.15 -6.26
N ALA A 499 24.64 16.66 -5.79
CA ALA A 499 25.95 17.10 -6.28
C ALA A 499 26.13 16.74 -7.78
N LEU A 500 25.72 15.54 -8.20
CA LEU A 500 25.73 15.12 -9.61
C LEU A 500 24.79 16.00 -10.45
N ILE A 501 23.58 16.27 -9.95
CA ILE A 501 22.64 17.17 -10.63
C ILE A 501 23.27 18.54 -10.86
N LYS A 502 23.93 19.11 -9.85
CA LYS A 502 24.61 20.43 -9.91
C LYS A 502 25.73 20.45 -10.97
N GLN A 503 26.51 19.38 -11.07
CA GLN A 503 27.59 19.27 -12.05
C GLN A 503 27.03 19.18 -13.48
N VAL A 504 26.06 18.30 -13.70
CA VAL A 504 25.41 18.12 -15.00
C VAL A 504 24.68 19.41 -15.44
N ARG A 505 23.95 20.05 -14.54
CA ARG A 505 23.20 21.29 -14.81
C ARG A 505 24.12 22.44 -15.23
N ARG A 506 25.33 22.53 -14.66
CA ARG A 506 26.34 23.50 -15.09
C ARG A 506 26.88 23.21 -16.49
N ALA A 507 27.01 21.93 -16.82
CA ALA A 507 27.51 21.45 -18.11
C ALA A 507 26.46 21.60 -19.24
N ASN A 508 25.19 21.36 -18.91
CA ASN A 508 24.09 21.45 -19.87
C ASN A 508 22.88 22.14 -19.24
N PRO A 509 22.49 23.35 -19.70
CA PRO A 509 21.31 24.04 -19.20
C PRO A 509 19.99 23.34 -19.54
N ARG A 510 19.99 22.42 -20.49
CA ARG A 510 18.84 21.59 -20.85
C ARG A 510 18.84 20.28 -20.06
N THR A 511 18.83 20.38 -18.74
CA THR A 511 18.86 19.24 -17.83
C THR A 511 17.45 18.95 -17.30
N ILE A 512 17.03 17.69 -17.36
CA ILE A 512 15.83 17.13 -16.73
C ILE A 512 16.29 16.28 -15.56
N VAL A 513 15.63 16.42 -14.41
CA VAL A 513 15.82 15.52 -13.27
C VAL A 513 14.63 14.56 -13.21
N VAL A 514 14.93 13.27 -13.19
CA VAL A 514 14.00 12.19 -12.92
C VAL A 514 14.31 11.64 -11.54
N LEU A 515 13.42 11.90 -10.60
CA LEU A 515 13.55 11.45 -9.21
C LEU A 515 12.78 10.15 -9.03
N VAL A 516 13.49 9.03 -9.00
CA VAL A 516 12.91 7.71 -8.74
C VAL A 516 13.00 7.46 -7.24
N SER A 517 11.93 7.74 -6.51
CA SER A 517 11.99 7.73 -5.04
C SER A 517 10.70 7.29 -4.38
N SER A 518 10.88 6.75 -3.16
CA SER A 518 9.81 6.28 -2.29
C SER A 518 9.50 7.26 -1.15
N PHE A 519 10.13 8.43 -1.19
CA PHE A 519 10.10 9.42 -0.10
C PHE A 519 10.07 10.85 -0.64
N PRO A 520 9.51 11.80 0.13
CA PRO A 520 9.77 13.22 -0.05
C PRO A 520 11.24 13.57 0.17
N TYR A 521 11.79 14.49 -0.64
CA TYR A 521 13.13 15.05 -0.48
C TYR A 521 13.13 16.57 -0.38
N ALA A 522 14.05 17.12 0.42
CA ALA A 522 14.28 18.56 0.51
C ALA A 522 15.21 19.03 -0.65
N ILE A 523 14.70 19.03 -1.89
CA ILE A 523 15.43 19.35 -3.13
C ILE A 523 15.30 20.81 -3.53
N THR A 524 15.42 21.74 -2.58
CA THR A 524 15.19 23.17 -2.80
C THR A 524 16.09 23.74 -3.89
N TRP A 525 17.39 23.37 -3.91
CA TRP A 525 18.30 23.84 -4.96
C TRP A 525 17.89 23.31 -6.34
N THR A 526 17.60 22.02 -6.44
CA THR A 526 17.19 21.38 -7.69
C THR A 526 15.91 22.02 -8.24
N GLN A 527 14.92 22.24 -7.36
CA GLN A 527 13.66 22.91 -7.72
C GLN A 527 13.89 24.34 -8.27
N GLN A 528 14.82 25.09 -7.71
CA GLN A 528 15.10 26.46 -8.16
C GLN A 528 15.85 26.51 -9.48
N ASN A 529 16.77 25.57 -9.74
CA ASN A 529 17.77 25.67 -10.78
C ASN A 529 17.55 24.78 -12.00
N VAL A 530 16.77 23.70 -11.90
CA VAL A 530 16.53 22.75 -12.99
C VAL A 530 15.21 23.07 -13.69
N PRO A 531 15.15 23.13 -15.04
CA PRO A 531 13.94 23.52 -15.76
C PRO A 531 12.80 22.49 -15.69
N ALA A 532 13.11 21.20 -15.57
CA ALA A 532 12.08 20.16 -15.48
C ALA A 532 12.44 19.07 -14.47
N ILE A 533 11.46 18.68 -13.65
CA ILE A 533 11.59 17.64 -12.62
C ILE A 533 10.38 16.72 -12.71
N VAL A 534 10.65 15.43 -12.87
CA VAL A 534 9.65 14.35 -12.90
C VAL A 534 9.91 13.43 -11.72
N HIS A 535 8.86 13.05 -10.99
CA HIS A 535 8.93 12.11 -9.88
C HIS A 535 8.12 10.86 -10.19
N LEU A 536 8.64 9.69 -9.81
CA LEU A 536 7.95 8.40 -9.83
C LEU A 536 8.54 7.45 -8.77
N ALA A 537 7.71 6.53 -8.28
CA ALA A 537 8.11 5.53 -7.30
C ALA A 537 8.89 4.36 -7.94
N GLN A 538 9.60 3.60 -7.10
CA GLN A 538 10.35 2.39 -7.45
C GLN A 538 9.42 1.22 -7.82
N ASN A 539 10.00 0.09 -8.17
CA ASN A 539 9.44 -1.27 -8.27
C ASN A 539 8.70 -1.63 -9.57
N SER A 540 8.01 -0.73 -10.23
CA SER A 540 7.20 -1.10 -11.40
C SER A 540 8.02 -1.77 -12.51
N GLN A 541 7.54 -2.94 -13.00
CA GLN A 541 8.13 -3.60 -14.17
C GLN A 541 8.10 -2.74 -15.45
N GLU A 542 7.18 -1.77 -15.53
CA GLU A 542 6.97 -0.87 -16.68
C GLU A 542 7.56 0.54 -16.45
N LEU A 543 8.41 0.72 -15.43
CA LEU A 543 8.97 2.02 -15.03
C LEU A 543 9.51 2.82 -16.22
N GLY A 544 10.40 2.23 -17.01
CA GLY A 544 11.05 2.91 -18.13
C GLY A 544 10.12 3.21 -19.29
N ASN A 545 9.18 2.31 -19.59
CA ASN A 545 8.21 2.55 -20.65
C ASN A 545 7.27 3.71 -20.29
N ALA A 546 6.73 3.72 -19.07
CA ALA A 546 5.84 4.79 -18.61
C ALA A 546 6.57 6.13 -18.50
N LEU A 547 7.80 6.14 -18.00
CA LEU A 547 8.65 7.34 -17.97
C LEU A 547 8.90 7.90 -19.36
N ALA A 548 9.27 7.04 -20.33
CA ALA A 548 9.50 7.47 -21.70
C ALA A 548 8.23 8.02 -22.36
N ASP A 549 7.06 7.42 -22.11
CA ASP A 549 5.79 7.95 -22.59
C ASP A 549 5.53 9.38 -22.07
N VAL A 550 5.85 9.63 -20.81
CA VAL A 550 5.74 10.98 -20.23
C VAL A 550 6.78 11.92 -20.82
N LEU A 551 8.07 11.55 -20.82
CA LEU A 551 9.14 12.44 -21.30
C LEU A 551 8.94 12.89 -22.74
N PHE A 552 8.37 12.04 -23.59
CA PHE A 552 8.16 12.33 -25.02
C PHE A 552 6.69 12.66 -25.39
N GLY A 553 5.80 12.73 -24.41
CA GLY A 553 4.45 13.26 -24.56
C GLY A 553 3.39 12.31 -25.12
N ASP A 554 3.66 10.99 -25.19
CA ASP A 554 2.65 9.99 -25.52
C ASP A 554 1.65 9.82 -24.37
N TYR A 555 2.06 10.14 -23.15
CA TYR A 555 1.21 10.25 -21.98
C TYR A 555 1.41 11.60 -21.28
N ASN A 556 0.31 12.26 -20.95
CA ASN A 556 0.34 13.53 -20.22
C ASN A 556 0.30 13.23 -18.70
N PRO A 557 1.33 13.61 -17.93
CA PRO A 557 1.39 13.29 -16.50
C PRO A 557 0.20 13.90 -15.75
N GLY A 558 -0.35 13.14 -14.82
CA GLY A 558 -1.50 13.52 -14.02
C GLY A 558 -1.44 13.01 -12.58
N GLY A 559 -0.30 12.47 -12.15
CA GLY A 559 -0.04 12.08 -10.77
C GLY A 559 -0.07 13.27 -9.82
N ARG A 560 -0.40 13.03 -8.56
CA ARG A 560 -0.46 14.04 -7.49
C ARG A 560 0.25 13.55 -6.25
N LEU A 561 1.09 14.41 -5.65
CA LEU A 561 1.77 14.10 -4.39
C LEU A 561 0.77 13.76 -3.28
N THR A 562 1.13 12.78 -2.48
CA THR A 562 0.31 12.29 -1.36
C THR A 562 0.86 12.67 0.01
N GLN A 563 1.98 13.37 0.02
CA GLN A 563 2.60 13.93 1.22
C GLN A 563 3.05 15.37 0.96
N THR A 564 3.10 16.15 2.03
CA THR A 564 3.70 17.48 2.04
C THR A 564 5.22 17.35 1.98
N TRP A 565 5.87 17.93 0.97
CA TRP A 565 7.33 18.01 0.88
C TRP A 565 7.82 19.28 1.55
N VAL A 566 8.57 19.14 2.63
CA VAL A 566 9.15 20.28 3.36
C VAL A 566 10.46 20.75 2.73
N ARG A 567 10.87 21.99 3.02
CA ARG A 567 12.10 22.58 2.48
C ARG A 567 13.36 22.13 3.21
N ALA A 568 13.23 21.77 4.49
CA ALA A 568 14.32 21.32 5.34
C ALA A 568 13.83 20.36 6.44
N LEU A 569 14.74 19.57 6.97
CA LEU A 569 14.46 18.68 8.10
C LEU A 569 14.00 19.44 9.36
N SER A 570 14.50 20.67 9.55
CA SER A 570 14.11 21.56 10.65
C SER A 570 12.64 22.01 10.63
N ASP A 571 11.95 21.81 9.52
CA ASP A 571 10.51 22.12 9.39
C ASP A 571 9.62 21.08 10.08
N LEU A 572 10.20 19.96 10.51
CA LEU A 572 9.47 18.84 11.09
C LEU A 572 9.67 18.77 12.61
N PRO A 573 8.62 18.49 13.38
CA PRO A 573 8.73 18.22 14.81
C PRO A 573 9.50 16.90 15.07
N PRO A 574 9.82 16.58 16.36
CA PRO A 574 10.48 15.32 16.71
C PRO A 574 9.75 14.09 16.17
N MET A 575 10.47 13.11 15.62
CA MET A 575 9.84 11.99 14.88
C MET A 575 8.86 11.18 15.73
N LEU A 576 9.13 10.98 17.03
CA LEU A 576 8.25 10.24 17.94
C LEU A 576 7.12 11.07 18.53
N ASP A 577 6.96 12.33 18.12
CA ASP A 577 5.79 13.11 18.41
C ASP A 577 4.65 12.66 17.48
N TYR A 578 3.71 11.90 18.01
CA TYR A 578 2.56 11.38 17.28
C TYR A 578 1.36 12.32 17.28
N ASP A 579 1.42 13.44 18.00
CA ASP A 579 0.40 14.49 17.90
C ASP A 579 0.66 15.33 16.63
N ILE A 580 -0.05 15.01 15.55
CA ILE A 580 0.11 15.71 14.26
C ILE A 580 -0.21 17.21 14.35
N ARG A 581 -0.95 17.65 15.38
CA ARG A 581 -1.33 19.06 15.62
C ARG A 581 -0.09 19.93 15.89
N ASN A 582 1.02 19.32 16.25
CA ASN A 582 2.32 19.99 16.46
C ASN A 582 3.05 20.37 15.16
N GLY A 583 2.33 20.44 14.03
CA GLY A 583 2.85 20.95 12.76
C GLY A 583 3.21 19.90 11.72
N ARG A 584 2.52 18.74 11.73
CA ARG A 584 2.71 17.70 10.71
C ARG A 584 1.62 17.75 9.65
N THR A 585 1.95 17.21 8.48
CA THR A 585 1.07 17.05 7.32
C THR A 585 0.49 18.39 6.82
N TYR A 586 -0.13 18.40 5.65
CA TYR A 586 -0.80 19.60 5.15
C TYR A 586 -1.89 20.13 6.10
N GLN A 587 -2.38 19.27 6.99
CA GLN A 587 -3.46 19.62 7.94
C GLN A 587 -3.00 20.60 9.02
N TYR A 588 -1.75 20.48 9.49
CA TYR A 588 -1.25 21.30 10.60
C TYR A 588 0.09 21.97 10.33
N PHE A 589 0.79 21.65 9.24
CA PHE A 589 2.03 22.33 8.85
C PHE A 589 1.74 23.76 8.43
N ARG A 590 2.27 24.73 9.16
CA ARG A 590 2.04 26.17 8.94
C ARG A 590 3.12 26.84 8.08
N GLY A 591 4.20 26.13 7.80
CA GLY A 591 5.31 26.62 6.97
C GLY A 591 4.94 26.65 5.49
N GLU A 592 5.87 27.16 4.68
CA GLU A 592 5.77 27.10 3.22
C GLU A 592 6.38 25.78 2.72
N PRO A 593 5.59 24.85 2.19
CA PRO A 593 6.12 23.59 1.69
C PRO A 593 6.98 23.80 0.43
N LEU A 594 7.87 22.86 0.15
CA LEU A 594 8.55 22.79 -1.15
C LEU A 594 7.54 22.40 -2.23
N TYR A 595 6.73 21.37 -1.94
CA TYR A 595 5.55 21.01 -2.72
C TYR A 595 4.40 20.65 -1.78
N PRO A 596 3.20 21.22 -2.00
CA PRO A 596 2.05 20.94 -1.15
C PRO A 596 1.45 19.55 -1.44
N PHE A 597 0.71 19.01 -0.47
CA PHE A 597 -0.15 17.84 -0.65
C PHE A 597 -1.13 18.06 -1.82
N GLY A 598 -1.29 17.04 -2.67
CA GLY A 598 -2.15 17.08 -3.85
C GLY A 598 -1.52 17.74 -5.07
N PHE A 599 -0.28 18.25 -4.99
CA PHE A 599 0.40 18.94 -6.08
C PHE A 599 0.82 18.00 -7.21
N GLY A 600 0.73 18.50 -8.44
CA GLY A 600 1.26 17.88 -9.66
C GLY A 600 0.86 18.71 -10.87
N LEU A 601 1.77 18.87 -11.82
CA LEU A 601 1.57 19.62 -13.06
C LEU A 601 1.09 18.70 -14.20
N SER A 602 0.67 19.31 -15.29
CA SER A 602 0.26 18.64 -16.52
C SER A 602 0.86 19.37 -17.74
N TYR A 603 0.94 18.70 -18.89
CA TYR A 603 1.31 19.33 -20.16
C TYR A 603 0.18 20.15 -20.78
N THR A 604 -1.02 20.07 -20.18
CA THR A 604 -2.17 20.91 -20.54
C THR A 604 -2.57 21.79 -19.36
N THR A 605 -3.53 22.68 -19.60
CA THR A 605 -4.05 23.59 -18.57
C THR A 605 -5.53 23.33 -18.34
N PHE A 606 -5.96 23.50 -17.09
CA PHE A 606 -7.36 23.30 -16.70
C PHE A 606 -7.95 24.58 -16.15
N ARG A 607 -9.15 24.92 -16.61
CA ARG A 607 -9.93 26.05 -16.12
C ARG A 607 -11.11 25.54 -15.30
N TYR A 608 -11.19 26.00 -14.07
CA TYR A 608 -12.33 25.76 -13.18
C TYR A 608 -13.34 26.90 -13.34
N SER A 609 -14.63 26.58 -13.36
CA SER A 609 -15.71 27.53 -13.51
C SER A 609 -17.02 27.00 -12.94
N ASN A 610 -18.04 27.85 -12.84
CA ASN A 610 -19.40 27.45 -12.44
C ASN A 610 -19.46 26.63 -11.16
N PHE A 611 -18.69 27.03 -10.14
CA PHE A 611 -18.77 26.44 -8.81
C PHE A 611 -20.15 26.69 -8.20
N ARG A 612 -20.76 25.63 -7.68
CA ARG A 612 -22.09 25.68 -7.09
C ARG A 612 -22.22 24.71 -5.93
N LEU A 613 -22.88 25.14 -4.87
CA LEU A 613 -23.38 24.29 -3.80
C LEU A 613 -24.86 23.94 -4.07
N GLY A 614 -25.27 22.71 -3.74
CA GLY A 614 -26.64 22.23 -3.92
C GLY A 614 -27.68 22.92 -2.99
N GLY A 615 -27.23 23.84 -2.16
CA GLY A 615 -28.02 24.68 -1.28
C GLY A 615 -27.15 25.45 -0.30
N PRO A 616 -27.73 26.37 0.48
CA PRO A 616 -26.99 27.14 1.49
C PRO A 616 -26.69 26.34 2.77
N LYS A 617 -27.19 25.12 2.88
CA LYS A 617 -27.00 24.19 3.99
C LYS A 617 -27.16 22.76 3.52
N PHE A 618 -26.80 21.80 4.35
CA PHE A 618 -27.00 20.37 4.11
C PHE A 618 -28.49 20.04 3.96
N ASN A 619 -28.80 19.09 3.09
CA ASN A 619 -30.15 18.58 2.90
C ASN A 619 -30.62 17.73 4.10
N LYS A 620 -31.87 17.23 4.08
CA LYS A 620 -32.43 16.40 5.16
C LYS A 620 -31.68 15.07 5.36
N ALA A 621 -30.95 14.58 4.37
CA ALA A 621 -30.09 13.41 4.47
C ALA A 621 -28.71 13.73 5.03
N GLY A 622 -28.42 14.99 5.36
CA GLY A 622 -27.10 15.42 5.81
C GLY A 622 -26.05 15.48 4.68
N GLU A 623 -26.48 15.75 3.45
CA GLU A 623 -25.61 15.81 2.28
C GLU A 623 -25.62 17.20 1.66
N LEU A 624 -24.47 17.63 1.16
CA LEU A 624 -24.29 18.84 0.38
C LEU A 624 -23.58 18.47 -0.94
N LEU A 625 -24.25 18.66 -2.06
CA LEU A 625 -23.65 18.48 -3.37
C LEU A 625 -22.77 19.68 -3.70
N VAL A 626 -21.51 19.41 -4.04
CA VAL A 626 -20.54 20.39 -4.51
C VAL A 626 -20.28 20.11 -5.98
N SER A 627 -20.51 21.11 -6.85
CA SER A 627 -20.35 20.96 -8.30
C SER A 627 -19.41 22.04 -8.84
N VAL A 628 -18.53 21.63 -9.76
CA VAL A 628 -17.61 22.54 -10.46
C VAL A 628 -17.42 22.07 -11.90
N ASP A 629 -17.38 23.00 -12.83
CA ASP A 629 -17.02 22.70 -14.21
C ASP A 629 -15.50 22.78 -14.35
N VAL A 630 -14.90 21.74 -14.92
CA VAL A 630 -13.48 21.70 -15.29
C VAL A 630 -13.36 21.57 -16.79
N GLN A 631 -12.62 22.49 -17.42
CA GLN A 631 -12.34 22.47 -18.84
C GLN A 631 -10.84 22.32 -19.09
N ASN A 632 -10.47 21.37 -19.91
CA ASN A 632 -9.13 21.30 -20.49
C ASN A 632 -9.02 22.42 -21.55
N THR A 633 -8.14 23.40 -21.32
CA THR A 633 -7.99 24.55 -22.21
C THR A 633 -6.80 24.43 -23.17
N GLY A 634 -6.06 23.32 -23.11
CA GLY A 634 -4.95 23.04 -24.00
C GLY A 634 -5.33 22.19 -25.22
N ASP A 635 -4.32 21.68 -25.90
CA ASP A 635 -4.40 21.00 -27.19
C ASP A 635 -4.27 19.46 -27.10
N ARG A 636 -4.09 18.90 -25.90
CA ARG A 636 -3.92 17.46 -25.67
C ARG A 636 -4.80 16.93 -24.55
N THR A 637 -5.10 15.65 -24.58
CA THR A 637 -5.80 14.99 -23.49
C THR A 637 -4.98 15.03 -22.21
N GLY A 638 -5.63 15.24 -21.07
CA GLY A 638 -4.97 15.23 -19.75
C GLY A 638 -5.93 14.86 -18.62
N ASP A 639 -5.33 14.42 -17.52
CA ASP A 639 -6.05 14.11 -16.30
C ASP A 639 -5.96 15.29 -15.32
N GLU A 640 -7.09 15.63 -14.72
CA GLU A 640 -7.16 16.55 -13.59
C GLU A 640 -7.72 15.83 -12.37
N VAL A 641 -7.18 16.14 -11.19
CA VAL A 641 -7.70 15.66 -9.90
C VAL A 641 -8.35 16.84 -9.17
N VAL A 642 -9.67 16.88 -9.23
CA VAL A 642 -10.46 17.87 -8.51
C VAL A 642 -10.51 17.47 -7.04
N GLN A 643 -10.06 18.34 -6.15
CA GLN A 643 -9.93 18.08 -4.72
C GLN A 643 -10.88 19.01 -3.94
N LEU A 644 -11.64 18.44 -3.03
CA LEU A 644 -12.59 19.11 -2.14
C LEU A 644 -12.06 19.09 -0.72
N TYR A 645 -11.81 20.27 -0.18
CA TYR A 645 -11.39 20.46 1.20
C TYR A 645 -12.44 21.20 2.00
N ILE A 646 -12.41 21.04 3.31
CA ILE A 646 -13.16 21.85 4.26
C ILE A 646 -12.23 22.48 5.29
N SER A 647 -12.63 23.66 5.80
CA SER A 647 -11.99 24.32 6.94
C SER A 647 -13.08 24.80 7.89
N HIS A 648 -13.00 24.39 9.14
CA HIS A 648 -13.88 24.82 10.23
C HIS A 648 -13.51 26.25 10.66
N GLN A 649 -14.50 27.11 10.89
CA GLN A 649 -14.26 28.53 11.20
C GLN A 649 -14.35 28.85 12.69
N HIS A 650 -15.28 28.21 13.40
CA HIS A 650 -15.60 28.52 14.80
C HIS A 650 -15.75 27.26 15.63
N SER A 651 -14.98 26.20 15.31
CA SER A 651 -15.02 24.93 16.03
C SER A 651 -14.67 25.11 17.52
N VAL A 652 -15.38 24.39 18.37
CA VAL A 652 -15.09 24.35 19.81
C VAL A 652 -13.86 23.53 20.18
N VAL A 653 -13.28 22.82 19.21
CA VAL A 653 -12.07 22.03 19.36
C VAL A 653 -11.03 22.41 18.30
N VAL A 654 -9.77 22.11 18.54
CA VAL A 654 -8.70 22.32 17.54
C VAL A 654 -8.98 21.46 16.32
N ARG A 655 -9.12 22.08 15.16
CA ARG A 655 -9.33 21.44 13.86
C ARG A 655 -8.11 21.61 12.95
N PRO A 656 -7.95 20.74 11.94
CA PRO A 656 -7.00 20.99 10.85
C PRO A 656 -7.24 22.34 10.17
N GLN A 657 -6.19 22.95 9.63
CA GLN A 657 -6.32 24.15 8.77
C GLN A 657 -7.28 23.88 7.61
N GLN A 658 -7.18 22.69 7.06
CA GLN A 658 -8.11 22.13 6.07
C GLN A 658 -8.05 20.61 6.06
N GLU A 659 -9.11 19.97 5.63
CA GLU A 659 -9.25 18.51 5.54
C GLU A 659 -9.78 18.11 4.17
N LEU A 660 -9.14 17.14 3.49
CA LEU A 660 -9.67 16.53 2.28
C LEU A 660 -10.94 15.73 2.62
N LYS A 661 -12.04 16.00 1.94
CA LYS A 661 -13.33 15.29 2.12
C LYS A 661 -13.93 14.75 0.82
N GLY A 662 -13.23 14.98 -0.30
CA GLY A 662 -13.62 14.43 -1.58
C GLY A 662 -12.57 14.70 -2.65
N PHE A 663 -12.48 13.81 -3.62
CA PHE A 663 -11.69 14.03 -4.82
C PHE A 663 -12.25 13.21 -5.99
N GLN A 664 -11.96 13.67 -7.20
CA GLN A 664 -12.29 12.92 -8.40
C GLN A 664 -11.23 13.19 -9.48
N ARG A 665 -10.62 12.11 -9.98
CA ARG A 665 -9.78 12.15 -11.17
C ARG A 665 -10.68 12.12 -12.42
N VAL A 666 -10.45 13.04 -13.35
CA VAL A 666 -11.19 13.12 -14.60
C VAL A 666 -10.24 13.24 -15.77
N THR A 667 -10.42 12.41 -16.80
CA THR A 667 -9.69 12.52 -18.07
C THR A 667 -10.49 13.40 -19.02
N LEU A 668 -9.88 14.47 -19.54
CA LEU A 668 -10.51 15.42 -20.45
C LEU A 668 -9.71 15.52 -21.76
N LYS A 669 -10.38 15.33 -22.87
CA LYS A 669 -9.81 15.61 -24.20
C LYS A 669 -9.48 17.09 -24.35
N ALA A 670 -8.68 17.45 -25.36
CA ALA A 670 -8.44 18.84 -25.71
C ALA A 670 -9.78 19.62 -25.84
N GLN A 671 -9.87 20.77 -25.19
CA GLN A 671 -11.05 21.65 -25.13
C GLN A 671 -12.31 21.03 -24.46
N GLU A 672 -12.26 19.76 -24.00
CA GLU A 672 -13.41 19.13 -23.33
C GLU A 672 -13.67 19.82 -21.98
N LYS A 673 -14.96 19.99 -21.70
CA LYS A 673 -15.48 20.49 -20.43
C LYS A 673 -16.36 19.43 -19.77
N ARG A 674 -16.21 19.24 -18.46
CA ARG A 674 -17.02 18.31 -17.67
C ARG A 674 -17.40 18.92 -16.33
N THR A 675 -18.62 18.67 -15.90
CA THR A 675 -19.05 18.97 -14.53
C THR A 675 -18.63 17.83 -13.61
N VAL A 676 -17.83 18.15 -12.61
CA VAL A 676 -17.45 17.26 -11.50
C VAL A 676 -18.40 17.52 -10.35
N GLN A 677 -18.89 16.43 -9.73
CA GLN A 677 -19.80 16.48 -8.59
C GLN A 677 -19.23 15.66 -7.44
N LEU A 678 -19.10 16.29 -6.28
CA LEU A 678 -18.62 15.68 -5.05
C LEU A 678 -19.67 15.87 -3.96
N THR A 679 -19.94 14.83 -3.18
CA THR A 679 -20.90 14.87 -2.09
C THR A 679 -20.16 15.00 -0.76
N LEU A 680 -20.36 16.14 -0.09
CA LEU A 680 -19.92 16.35 1.29
C LEU A 680 -21.02 15.85 2.24
N ARG A 681 -20.66 14.97 3.18
CA ARG A 681 -21.61 14.43 4.16
C ARG A 681 -21.37 15.04 5.54
N ALA A 682 -22.39 15.49 6.20
CA ALA A 682 -22.31 16.01 7.56
C ALA A 682 -21.73 14.97 8.55
N ALA A 683 -21.98 13.69 8.28
CA ALA A 683 -21.38 12.59 9.05
C ALA A 683 -19.85 12.58 9.04
N ASP A 684 -19.23 13.07 7.96
CA ASP A 684 -17.76 13.10 7.78
C ASP A 684 -17.12 14.38 8.38
N LEU A 685 -17.94 15.28 8.96
CA LEU A 685 -17.53 16.55 9.56
C LEU A 685 -17.55 16.53 11.09
N ARG A 686 -17.97 15.41 11.66
CA ARG A 686 -18.04 15.23 13.12
C ARG A 686 -16.65 15.14 13.72
N TYR A 687 -16.51 15.61 14.94
CA TYR A 687 -15.35 15.33 15.77
C TYR A 687 -15.70 14.28 16.84
N TRP A 688 -14.69 13.62 17.38
CA TRP A 688 -14.86 12.71 18.51
C TRP A 688 -14.85 13.47 19.82
N ASP A 689 -15.93 13.34 20.59
CA ASP A 689 -16.05 13.92 21.92
C ASP A 689 -15.63 12.86 22.96
N GLU A 690 -14.50 13.08 23.60
CA GLU A 690 -13.93 12.14 24.58
C GLU A 690 -14.80 12.01 25.82
N GLY A 691 -15.47 13.09 26.27
CA GLY A 691 -16.34 13.09 27.43
C GLY A 691 -17.63 12.30 27.21
N ARG A 692 -18.13 12.29 25.97
CA ARG A 692 -19.35 11.57 25.57
C ARG A 692 -19.09 10.25 24.87
N GLN A 693 -17.83 9.94 24.54
CA GLN A 693 -17.42 8.74 23.83
C GLN A 693 -18.17 8.51 22.51
N GLN A 694 -18.39 9.59 21.73
CA GLN A 694 -19.14 9.55 20.48
C GLN A 694 -18.74 10.67 19.51
N PHE A 695 -19.05 10.47 18.22
CA PHE A 695 -18.92 11.51 17.23
C PHE A 695 -20.01 12.57 17.34
N ILE A 696 -19.63 13.84 17.45
CA ILE A 696 -20.51 14.99 17.54
C ILE A 696 -20.43 15.84 16.27
N LEU A 697 -21.59 16.19 15.72
CA LEU A 697 -21.71 17.25 14.72
C LEU A 697 -21.96 18.58 15.45
N GLU A 698 -20.98 19.45 15.39
CA GLU A 698 -21.10 20.80 15.96
C GLU A 698 -21.79 21.76 15.00
N LYS A 699 -22.38 22.82 15.53
CA LYS A 699 -22.85 23.95 14.72
C LYS A 699 -21.68 24.86 14.43
N ASP A 700 -21.29 24.94 13.15
CA ASP A 700 -20.14 25.72 12.71
C ASP A 700 -20.38 26.29 11.31
N ASP A 701 -19.63 27.29 10.95
CA ASP A 701 -19.50 27.76 9.56
C ASP A 701 -18.29 27.08 8.93
N LEU A 702 -18.51 26.46 7.78
CA LEU A 702 -17.47 25.73 7.03
C LEU A 702 -17.08 26.51 5.79
N ASN A 703 -15.78 26.66 5.56
CA ASN A 703 -15.27 26.96 4.23
C ASN A 703 -15.22 25.66 3.40
N VAL A 704 -15.95 25.62 2.32
CA VAL A 704 -15.86 24.59 1.28
C VAL A 704 -14.90 25.10 0.21
N LEU A 705 -13.79 24.38 0.04
CA LEU A 705 -12.67 24.77 -0.82
C LEU A 705 -12.52 23.75 -1.95
N VAL A 706 -12.40 24.22 -3.19
CA VAL A 706 -12.17 23.35 -4.36
C VAL A 706 -10.98 23.82 -5.16
N GLY A 707 -10.08 22.91 -5.50
CA GLY A 707 -8.89 23.21 -6.27
C GLY A 707 -8.09 21.96 -6.67
N PRO A 708 -6.92 22.14 -7.34
CA PRO A 708 -6.06 21.04 -7.77
C PRO A 708 -5.05 20.58 -6.70
N SER A 709 -4.94 21.28 -5.56
CA SER A 709 -4.05 20.92 -4.45
C SER A 709 -4.48 21.60 -3.16
N SER A 710 -3.88 21.22 -2.03
CA SER A 710 -4.16 21.81 -0.72
C SER A 710 -3.78 23.29 -0.61
N ARG A 711 -2.94 23.83 -1.48
CA ARG A 711 -2.52 25.25 -1.49
C ARG A 711 -3.08 26.04 -2.66
N GLU A 712 -3.55 25.39 -3.70
CA GLU A 712 -4.14 26.06 -4.86
C GLU A 712 -5.67 25.94 -4.83
N VAL A 713 -6.33 26.91 -4.19
CA VAL A 713 -7.79 26.98 -4.09
C VAL A 713 -8.33 27.81 -5.26
N LYS A 714 -9.21 27.22 -6.07
CA LYS A 714 -9.88 27.91 -7.19
C LYS A 714 -11.21 28.53 -6.78
N PHE A 715 -11.93 27.87 -5.87
CA PHE A 715 -13.21 28.36 -5.33
C PHE A 715 -13.29 28.10 -3.82
N GLN A 716 -13.94 29.05 -3.16
CA GLN A 716 -14.21 29.01 -1.74
C GLN A 716 -15.59 29.57 -1.46
N GLN A 717 -16.37 28.89 -0.64
CA GLN A 717 -17.67 29.37 -0.18
C GLN A 717 -17.97 28.86 1.22
N VAL A 718 -18.51 29.76 2.05
CA VAL A 718 -18.97 29.42 3.39
C VAL A 718 -20.35 28.76 3.34
N VAL A 719 -20.52 27.70 4.11
CA VAL A 719 -21.78 27.01 4.31
C VAL A 719 -22.00 26.77 5.82
N ARG A 720 -23.24 26.87 6.29
CA ARG A 720 -23.59 26.61 7.68
C ARG A 720 -23.92 25.12 7.85
N LEU A 721 -23.34 24.50 8.89
CA LEU A 721 -23.72 23.17 9.39
C LEU A 721 -25.02 23.21 10.19
#